data_cc2e225650ae8d14e4872e17a844b24b
#
_entry.id   cc2e225650ae8d14e4872e17a844b24b
#
_cell.length_a   1.000
_cell.length_b   1.000
_cell.length_c   1.000
_cell.angle_alpha   90.00
_cell.angle_beta   90.00
_cell.angle_gamma   90.00
#
_symmetry.space_group_name_H-M   'P 1'
#
loop_
_entity.id
_entity.type
_entity.pdbx_description
1 polymer ?
#
loop_
_entity_poly.entity_id
_entity_poly.type
_entity_poly.pdbx_seq_one_letter_code
_entity_poly.pdbx_strand_id
1 'polypeptide(L)'
;MQGRARMKKKFLFMALGVSMLGIMTGNFVKADDEVQEEESIVQPYEHQHRDVGESVYREAARAFAGGDGTENSPYEISSAEELQYLAELFSDPENRSTEYRTQNYILTADISLNDASDYENWGTERPEYDWRSIGAEATFTGVFDGNGHTISGLYQNKDLQEDNADASSDHSGLFADVYCATIKNLNLTDVYIEVSGDASKAGGIAGNAAKTQILNCTVNGTVIGYDGYYGGITGSASGTISGCEFDGTVKAVKDLKNGQSGLAYLGGITGDFSSAVSAVESDRDEKAEDFAGIVNCVNKGNIEAEKGSASAHALGGIAGSNSARITGSVNEGTVEAKVNEEDSEGTSLSAGGITGDFSVVVMGEDGILSDCINNGTVISDNANTGGITGSVYLSDPRYTVTIENCKNVGKVFSTNHYYAGIAADACIKTDSTLTVSGCTNEVDFTEGEGAGIVHHLAMQKGNVVLSDCVNHGKIVSFGQNAAGILCYTTNMGNDWNLELENCENTGDISSEVEAGGIACFTAYYKTEENANTSFAIRNCKNSGNLSSPTTNGYMGGILAVDGFMLTKTEIDGCENSGNISFTKQWVMGEADLKTENDEGEKEDASLFTLSVMGGGIVGRIGESVLLSVDADKPSKSEINKKDALVMISNCTNTGSLSYEEPQKGDGVTEEEFQKAKAEYWKPSMGGILGDCSCTNGFSVNFENCTYSTERGVGNVELPDSTLEKMAAVEIGYRHIDTAQAYGNERGVGEGVRTCGIPREELFVVSKVAAEHKTYEDAARSIDETLEKMGLDYLDMMIIHSPQPWVEVNQSENRYVEGNRAAWKALEDAYKAGKLKAIGISNFQIGDIESLIETAEIKPMVNQILLHISNTPFELVEYCQKNGIAVEAYSPIGHGEILKQPEIGKMAEKYGVSVPQLCIRYTLQLGTISLPKTANPNHMKANAEVDFEISPEDMEILKNFKKIESYGASSGFPVYGGKL
;
A
#
# COMPACT_ATOMS: atom_id res chain seq x y z
N MET A 1 50.11 4.30 -37.22
CA MET A 1 49.97 3.21 -36.25
C MET A 1 49.97 3.83 -34.88
N GLN A 2 48.88 4.34 -34.44
CA GLN A 2 48.58 4.80 -33.09
C GLN A 2 47.13 5.26 -33.14
N GLY A 3 46.28 4.50 -32.55
CA GLY A 3 44.86 4.84 -32.51
C GLY A 3 44.05 3.61 -32.17
N ARG A 4 43.86 3.37 -30.89
CA ARG A 4 42.75 2.58 -30.33
C ARG A 4 43.08 2.22 -28.85
N ALA A 5 42.96 3.20 -28.00
CA ALA A 5 42.82 2.95 -26.56
C ALA A 5 42.30 4.23 -25.88
N ARG A 6 41.06 4.56 -26.12
CA ARG A 6 40.31 5.56 -25.34
C ARG A 6 38.85 5.43 -25.69
N MET A 7 38.15 4.52 -25.01
CA MET A 7 36.69 4.57 -24.79
C MET A 7 36.28 3.32 -24.00
N LYS A 8 36.48 3.41 -22.71
CA LYS A 8 35.81 2.57 -21.72
C LYS A 8 36.03 3.21 -20.34
N LYS A 9 35.44 4.36 -20.13
CA LYS A 9 35.25 4.97 -18.80
C LYS A 9 34.24 6.10 -18.97
N LYS A 10 32.98 5.79 -19.11
CA LYS A 10 31.83 6.64 -18.82
C LYS A 10 30.59 5.75 -18.98
N PHE A 11 29.80 5.70 -18.02
CA PHE A 11 28.56 4.98 -17.78
C PHE A 11 28.70 3.89 -16.71
N LEU A 12 28.76 4.37 -15.48
CA LEU A 12 28.38 3.65 -14.30
C LEU A 12 27.78 4.69 -13.34
N PHE A 13 26.61 5.17 -13.69
CA PHE A 13 25.79 6.03 -12.85
C PHE A 13 24.32 5.71 -13.16
N MET A 14 23.83 4.69 -12.56
CA MET A 14 22.47 4.36 -12.22
C MET A 14 22.38 2.86 -11.97
N ALA A 15 22.80 2.45 -10.82
CA ALA A 15 22.48 1.21 -10.14
C ALA A 15 23.53 1.03 -9.05
N LEU A 16 23.41 1.80 -7.99
CA LEU A 16 24.11 1.56 -6.74
C LEU A 16 23.15 1.83 -5.60
N GLY A 17 21.99 1.17 -5.66
CA GLY A 17 21.35 0.63 -4.51
C GLY A 17 22.03 -0.71 -4.25
N VAL A 18 23.03 -0.68 -3.41
CA VAL A 18 23.52 -1.77 -2.59
C VAL A 18 23.66 -3.16 -3.19
N SER A 19 24.82 -3.50 -3.59
CA SER A 19 25.33 -4.86 -3.41
C SER A 19 26.72 -4.79 -2.84
N MET A 20 26.85 -4.88 -1.52
CA MET A 20 28.03 -5.54 -0.98
C MET A 20 27.84 -7.02 -1.22
N LEU A 21 28.30 -7.46 -2.37
CA LEU A 21 28.36 -8.85 -2.72
C LEU A 21 29.57 -9.46 -1.99
N GLY A 22 29.31 -10.14 -0.89
CA GLY A 22 30.20 -11.21 -0.45
C GLY A 22 30.10 -12.32 -1.48
N ILE A 23 31.17 -12.52 -2.22
CA ILE A 23 31.34 -13.68 -3.13
C ILE A 23 31.34 -14.93 -2.23
N MET A 24 30.21 -15.61 -2.16
CA MET A 24 30.17 -17.00 -1.73
C MET A 24 29.80 -17.86 -2.94
N THR A 25 30.78 -18.52 -3.51
CA THR A 25 30.60 -19.70 -4.36
C THR A 25 30.08 -20.84 -3.49
N GLY A 26 28.78 -20.97 -3.41
CA GLY A 26 28.08 -22.09 -2.80
C GLY A 26 27.12 -22.71 -3.81
N ASN A 27 27.35 -23.99 -4.10
CA ASN A 27 26.54 -24.79 -5.00
C ASN A 27 25.04 -24.66 -4.71
N PHE A 28 24.31 -24.06 -5.61
CA PHE A 28 22.86 -24.20 -5.64
C PHE A 28 22.52 -25.62 -6.13
N VAL A 29 22.00 -26.40 -5.22
CA VAL A 29 21.24 -27.60 -5.58
C VAL A 29 19.93 -27.11 -6.16
N LYS A 30 19.74 -27.33 -7.47
CA LYS A 30 18.43 -27.19 -8.10
C LYS A 30 17.48 -28.17 -7.41
N ALA A 31 16.47 -27.67 -6.74
CA ALA A 31 15.27 -28.43 -6.50
C ALA A 31 14.44 -28.34 -7.78
N ASP A 32 14.46 -29.41 -8.56
CA ASP A 32 13.50 -29.60 -9.65
C ASP A 32 12.16 -29.97 -9.00
N ASP A 33 11.31 -29.00 -8.79
CA ASP A 33 9.87 -29.21 -8.67
C ASP A 33 9.24 -28.78 -9.99
N GLU A 34 8.88 -29.78 -10.79
CA GLU A 34 8.08 -29.62 -11.99
C GLU A 34 6.72 -29.01 -11.64
N VAL A 35 6.61 -27.70 -11.79
CA VAL A 35 5.32 -27.06 -12.03
C VAL A 35 5.02 -27.31 -13.50
N GLN A 36 4.03 -28.12 -13.79
CA GLN A 36 3.47 -28.24 -15.13
C GLN A 36 2.88 -26.88 -15.50
N GLU A 37 3.64 -26.10 -16.25
CA GLU A 37 3.10 -25.04 -17.07
C GLU A 37 2.16 -25.70 -18.10
N GLU A 38 0.86 -25.42 -17.99
CA GLU A 38 -0.01 -25.53 -19.15
C GLU A 38 0.46 -24.48 -20.14
N GLU A 39 1.37 -24.89 -21.05
CA GLU A 39 1.64 -24.16 -22.28
C GLU A 39 0.29 -24.02 -23.04
N SER A 40 -0.36 -22.86 -22.90
CA SER A 40 -1.20 -22.38 -23.97
C SER A 40 -0.26 -22.10 -25.14
N ILE A 41 -0.25 -22.99 -26.10
CA ILE A 41 0.45 -22.82 -27.37
C ILE A 41 -0.26 -21.66 -28.11
N VAL A 42 0.05 -20.45 -27.75
CA VAL A 42 -0.11 -19.30 -28.61
C VAL A 42 1.18 -19.25 -29.42
N GLN A 43 1.14 -19.68 -30.65
CA GLN A 43 2.25 -19.47 -31.60
C GLN A 43 2.55 -17.98 -31.65
N PRO A 44 3.82 -17.54 -31.58
CA PRO A 44 4.13 -16.13 -31.77
C PRO A 44 3.65 -15.74 -33.17
N TYR A 45 2.73 -14.81 -33.23
CA TYR A 45 2.23 -14.23 -34.46
C TYR A 45 3.36 -13.35 -35.01
N GLU A 46 4.14 -13.85 -35.98
CA GLU A 46 5.00 -13.01 -36.79
C GLU A 46 4.10 -12.19 -37.71
N HIS A 47 3.80 -10.93 -37.35
CA HIS A 47 3.22 -9.98 -38.29
C HIS A 47 4.17 -9.79 -39.46
N GLN A 48 3.89 -10.42 -40.57
CA GLN A 48 4.54 -10.09 -41.83
C GLN A 48 3.79 -8.90 -42.43
N HIS A 49 4.47 -7.77 -42.60
CA HIS A 49 3.96 -6.65 -43.39
C HIS A 49 3.53 -7.19 -44.75
N ARG A 50 2.26 -7.06 -45.04
CA ARG A 50 1.70 -7.37 -46.33
C ARG A 50 1.61 -6.10 -47.16
N ASP A 51 1.88 -6.24 -48.44
CA ASP A 51 1.45 -5.33 -49.48
C ASP A 51 -0.09 -5.35 -49.47
N VAL A 52 -0.72 -4.34 -48.87
CA VAL A 52 -2.18 -4.33 -48.60
C VAL A 52 -3.01 -4.05 -49.86
N GLY A 53 -2.39 -3.84 -51.02
CA GLY A 53 -3.10 -3.56 -52.25
C GLY A 53 -3.86 -2.21 -52.20
N GLU A 54 -4.48 -1.84 -53.30
CA GLU A 54 -5.31 -0.65 -53.33
C GLU A 54 -6.57 -0.82 -52.44
N SER A 55 -6.92 0.22 -51.67
CA SER A 55 -8.12 0.29 -50.85
C SER A 55 -9.41 0.16 -51.71
N VAL A 56 -10.32 -0.71 -51.25
CA VAL A 56 -11.62 -0.91 -51.94
C VAL A 56 -12.71 -0.33 -51.05
N TYR A 57 -13.37 0.75 -51.55
CA TYR A 57 -14.43 1.40 -50.83
C TYR A 57 -15.81 0.98 -51.37
N ARG A 58 -16.82 0.94 -50.51
CA ARG A 58 -18.20 0.70 -50.90
C ARG A 58 -18.73 1.88 -51.80
N GLU A 59 -19.62 1.59 -52.74
CA GLU A 59 -20.30 2.61 -53.52
C GLU A 59 -21.19 3.47 -52.62
N ALA A 60 -21.07 4.81 -52.70
CA ALA A 60 -21.83 5.75 -51.89
C ALA A 60 -23.24 5.96 -52.41
N ALA A 61 -24.20 6.21 -51.55
CA ALA A 61 -25.53 6.74 -51.91
C ALA A 61 -25.39 8.15 -52.50
N ARG A 62 -26.48 8.65 -53.07
CA ARG A 62 -26.48 10.02 -53.68
C ARG A 62 -27.18 11.07 -52.82
N ALA A 63 -27.80 10.64 -51.71
CA ALA A 63 -28.49 11.48 -50.73
C ALA A 63 -28.71 10.69 -49.43
N PHE A 64 -28.99 11.39 -48.35
CA PHE A 64 -29.43 10.82 -47.08
C PHE A 64 -30.88 10.33 -47.17
N ALA A 65 -31.30 9.42 -46.29
CA ALA A 65 -32.65 8.89 -46.24
C ALA A 65 -33.72 9.96 -45.96
N GLY A 66 -33.37 11.00 -45.19
CA GLY A 66 -34.27 12.05 -44.77
C GLY A 66 -33.54 13.19 -44.06
N GLY A 67 -34.33 14.14 -43.55
CA GLY A 67 -33.85 15.28 -42.80
C GLY A 67 -33.31 16.44 -43.67
N ASP A 68 -32.99 17.54 -42.98
CA ASP A 68 -32.39 18.73 -43.60
C ASP A 68 -31.13 19.21 -42.84
N GLY A 69 -30.62 18.43 -41.91
CA GLY A 69 -29.40 18.66 -41.11
C GLY A 69 -29.57 19.62 -39.94
N THR A 70 -30.77 20.15 -39.72
CA THR A 70 -31.05 21.00 -38.57
C THR A 70 -31.19 20.14 -37.28
N GLU A 71 -31.11 20.77 -36.11
CA GLU A 71 -31.33 20.10 -34.83
C GLU A 71 -32.71 19.42 -34.72
N ASN A 72 -33.74 20.00 -35.32
CA ASN A 72 -35.08 19.47 -35.26
C ASN A 72 -35.40 18.45 -36.40
N SER A 73 -34.54 18.37 -37.41
CA SER A 73 -34.68 17.49 -38.58
C SER A 73 -33.26 17.05 -39.04
N PRO A 74 -32.52 16.28 -38.21
CA PRO A 74 -31.16 15.84 -38.55
C PRO A 74 -31.18 14.99 -39.84
N TYR A 75 -30.09 14.95 -40.58
CA TYR A 75 -29.94 14.03 -41.69
C TYR A 75 -30.02 12.58 -41.18
N GLU A 76 -30.93 11.79 -41.77
CA GLU A 76 -31.19 10.41 -41.43
C GLU A 76 -30.26 9.50 -42.25
N ILE A 77 -29.58 8.59 -41.54
CA ILE A 77 -28.68 7.58 -42.11
C ILE A 77 -29.20 6.20 -41.73
N SER A 78 -29.51 5.38 -42.71
CA SER A 78 -30.15 4.06 -42.55
C SER A 78 -29.39 2.90 -43.21
N SER A 79 -28.32 3.22 -43.99
CA SER A 79 -27.56 2.21 -44.73
C SER A 79 -26.06 2.51 -44.78
N ALA A 80 -25.25 1.52 -45.15
CA ALA A 80 -23.81 1.64 -45.31
C ALA A 80 -23.46 2.60 -46.48
N GLU A 81 -24.26 2.61 -47.53
CA GLU A 81 -24.08 3.52 -48.69
C GLU A 81 -24.33 4.97 -48.31
N GLU A 82 -25.28 5.25 -47.41
CA GLU A 82 -25.55 6.61 -46.92
C GLU A 82 -24.45 7.06 -45.93
N LEU A 83 -23.94 6.15 -45.13
CA LEU A 83 -22.78 6.46 -44.26
C LEU A 83 -21.51 6.69 -45.09
N GLN A 84 -21.30 5.93 -46.17
CA GLN A 84 -20.23 6.16 -47.14
C GLN A 84 -20.39 7.49 -47.85
N TYR A 85 -21.64 7.91 -48.19
CA TYR A 85 -21.92 9.23 -48.77
C TYR A 85 -21.49 10.35 -47.82
N LEU A 86 -21.74 10.21 -46.51
CA LEU A 86 -21.24 11.15 -45.52
C LEU A 86 -19.70 11.22 -45.54
N ALA A 87 -19.01 10.09 -45.55
CA ALA A 87 -17.54 10.03 -45.59
C ALA A 87 -16.97 10.69 -46.85
N GLU A 88 -17.63 10.52 -48.03
CA GLU A 88 -17.21 11.17 -49.28
C GLU A 88 -17.38 12.66 -49.27
N LEU A 89 -18.46 13.20 -48.65
CA LEU A 89 -18.66 14.65 -48.49
C LEU A 89 -17.50 15.31 -47.72
N PHE A 90 -16.83 14.58 -46.85
CA PHE A 90 -15.71 15.08 -46.06
C PHE A 90 -14.33 14.75 -46.67
N SER A 91 -14.28 13.99 -47.76
CA SER A 91 -13.03 13.58 -48.40
C SER A 91 -12.71 14.42 -49.64
N ASP A 92 -13.62 15.26 -50.12
CA ASP A 92 -13.42 16.12 -51.29
C ASP A 92 -12.88 17.50 -50.89
N PRO A 93 -11.60 17.82 -51.24
CA PRO A 93 -11.02 19.11 -50.92
C PRO A 93 -11.77 20.32 -51.57
N GLU A 94 -12.48 20.07 -52.65
CA GLU A 94 -13.32 21.12 -53.33
C GLU A 94 -14.66 21.33 -52.58
N ASN A 95 -15.13 20.32 -51.87
CA ASN A 95 -16.34 20.35 -51.03
C ASN A 95 -16.08 20.87 -49.62
N ARG A 96 -15.02 21.62 -49.35
CA ARG A 96 -14.79 22.33 -48.08
C ARG A 96 -15.92 23.30 -47.72
N SER A 97 -17.14 23.04 -48.25
CA SER A 97 -18.31 23.84 -47.92
C SER A 97 -18.67 23.67 -46.47
N THR A 98 -18.79 24.74 -45.74
CA THR A 98 -19.23 24.76 -44.32
C THR A 98 -20.61 24.14 -44.10
N GLU A 99 -21.33 23.82 -45.20
CA GLU A 99 -22.73 23.43 -45.21
C GLU A 99 -22.97 22.07 -44.47
N TYR A 100 -22.12 21.07 -44.66
CA TYR A 100 -22.28 19.74 -44.02
C TYR A 100 -21.50 19.57 -42.70
N ARG A 101 -20.49 20.35 -42.46
CA ARG A 101 -19.55 20.18 -41.33
C ARG A 101 -20.19 20.40 -39.98
N THR A 102 -21.18 21.28 -39.88
CA THR A 102 -21.84 21.72 -38.64
C THR A 102 -23.24 21.17 -38.48
N GLN A 103 -23.65 20.25 -39.36
CA GLN A 103 -25.00 19.70 -39.37
C GLN A 103 -25.20 18.60 -38.33
N ASN A 104 -26.45 18.21 -38.11
CA ASN A 104 -26.86 17.14 -37.26
C ASN A 104 -27.17 15.89 -38.07
N TYR A 105 -26.67 14.76 -37.64
CA TYR A 105 -26.85 13.45 -38.25
C TYR A 105 -27.40 12.47 -37.22
N ILE A 106 -28.28 11.59 -37.65
CA ILE A 106 -28.89 10.57 -36.79
C ILE A 106 -28.97 9.22 -37.52
N LEU A 107 -28.56 8.14 -36.79
CA LEU A 107 -28.81 6.79 -37.30
C LEU A 107 -30.28 6.41 -37.07
N THR A 108 -30.88 5.78 -38.08
CA THR A 108 -32.27 5.28 -38.01
C THR A 108 -32.36 3.77 -38.15
N ALA A 109 -31.24 3.07 -38.35
CA ALA A 109 -31.12 1.64 -38.41
C ALA A 109 -29.71 1.18 -38.01
N ASP A 110 -29.55 -0.08 -37.69
CA ASP A 110 -28.25 -0.75 -37.56
C ASP A 110 -27.62 -0.88 -38.96
N ILE A 111 -26.29 -0.65 -39.03
CA ILE A 111 -25.52 -0.62 -40.26
C ILE A 111 -24.40 -1.64 -40.23
N SER A 112 -24.32 -2.53 -41.24
CA SER A 112 -23.16 -3.42 -41.42
C SER A 112 -22.32 -2.93 -42.57
N LEU A 113 -21.06 -2.60 -42.28
CA LEU A 113 -20.06 -2.17 -43.25
C LEU A 113 -19.42 -3.34 -43.96
N ASN A 114 -19.17 -4.45 -43.24
CA ASN A 114 -18.70 -5.74 -43.77
C ASN A 114 -19.39 -6.90 -43.07
N ASP A 115 -19.38 -8.08 -43.70
CA ASP A 115 -19.74 -9.33 -43.04
C ASP A 115 -18.65 -9.68 -42.03
N ALA A 116 -18.97 -9.65 -40.76
CA ALA A 116 -18.04 -9.92 -39.68
C ALA A 116 -17.97 -11.40 -39.27
N SER A 117 -18.51 -12.32 -40.08
CA SER A 117 -18.52 -13.76 -39.76
C SER A 117 -17.11 -14.37 -39.63
N ASP A 118 -16.10 -13.75 -40.20
CA ASP A 118 -14.70 -14.14 -40.16
C ASP A 118 -13.80 -13.04 -39.52
N TYR A 119 -14.35 -12.18 -38.71
CA TYR A 119 -13.66 -11.06 -38.06
C TYR A 119 -12.32 -11.45 -37.41
N GLU A 120 -12.24 -12.62 -36.80
CA GLU A 120 -11.00 -13.12 -36.16
C GLU A 120 -9.81 -13.25 -37.12
N ASN A 121 -10.09 -13.34 -38.42
CA ASN A 121 -9.06 -13.48 -39.45
C ASN A 121 -8.66 -12.14 -40.13
N TRP A 122 -9.29 -11.02 -39.78
CA TRP A 122 -9.08 -9.75 -40.49
C TRP A 122 -7.65 -9.20 -40.42
N GLY A 123 -6.87 -9.60 -39.47
CA GLY A 123 -5.43 -9.36 -39.42
C GLY A 123 -4.66 -10.07 -40.54
N THR A 124 -5.22 -11.12 -41.15
CA THR A 124 -4.58 -11.94 -42.21
C THR A 124 -5.39 -11.99 -43.50
N GLU A 125 -6.70 -11.93 -43.40
CA GLU A 125 -7.63 -12.01 -44.53
C GLU A 125 -8.52 -10.77 -44.51
N ARG A 126 -8.32 -9.87 -45.44
CA ARG A 126 -9.02 -8.61 -45.57
C ARG A 126 -10.49 -8.83 -45.92
N PRO A 127 -11.46 -8.12 -45.31
CA PRO A 127 -12.86 -8.14 -45.72
C PRO A 127 -13.08 -7.45 -47.07
N GLU A 128 -14.33 -7.39 -47.55
CA GLU A 128 -14.67 -6.87 -48.87
C GLU A 128 -14.38 -5.37 -49.04
N TYR A 129 -14.66 -4.57 -47.99
CA TYR A 129 -14.57 -3.11 -48.06
C TYR A 129 -13.71 -2.50 -46.97
N ASP A 130 -12.88 -1.52 -47.33
CA ASP A 130 -12.24 -0.62 -46.40
C ASP A 130 -13.20 0.51 -46.00
N TRP A 131 -13.01 1.00 -44.79
CA TRP A 131 -13.71 2.19 -44.31
C TRP A 131 -12.87 3.46 -44.59
N ARG A 132 -13.52 4.46 -45.12
CA ARG A 132 -12.94 5.81 -45.26
C ARG A 132 -13.42 6.67 -44.09
N SER A 133 -12.51 7.12 -43.23
CA SER A 133 -12.87 7.95 -42.06
C SER A 133 -13.57 9.27 -42.47
N ILE A 134 -14.65 9.58 -41.79
CA ILE A 134 -15.31 10.90 -41.91
C ILE A 134 -14.37 11.94 -41.32
N GLY A 135 -14.14 13.05 -42.04
CA GLY A 135 -13.30 14.13 -41.52
C GLY A 135 -11.84 14.06 -41.91
N ALA A 136 -11.40 13.14 -42.78
CA ALA A 136 -10.00 12.99 -43.17
C ALA A 136 -9.40 14.26 -43.85
N GLU A 137 -10.18 14.93 -44.73
CA GLU A 137 -9.74 16.14 -45.39
C GLU A 137 -10.41 17.42 -44.88
N ALA A 138 -11.56 17.28 -44.22
CA ALA A 138 -12.33 18.36 -43.67
C ALA A 138 -12.93 17.99 -42.33
N THR A 139 -12.41 18.54 -41.26
CA THR A 139 -12.77 18.22 -39.87
C THR A 139 -14.29 18.28 -39.61
N PHE A 140 -14.84 17.26 -38.98
CA PHE A 140 -16.24 17.24 -38.58
C PHE A 140 -16.46 18.09 -37.31
N THR A 141 -17.49 18.94 -37.32
CA THR A 141 -17.79 19.90 -36.25
C THR A 141 -19.28 19.92 -35.86
N GLY A 142 -20.03 18.92 -36.31
CA GLY A 142 -21.47 18.79 -36.11
C GLY A 142 -21.85 17.85 -34.95
N VAL A 143 -23.09 17.40 -34.99
CA VAL A 143 -23.64 16.41 -34.09
C VAL A 143 -23.87 15.12 -34.84
N PHE A 144 -23.35 14.00 -34.31
CA PHE A 144 -23.63 12.64 -34.76
C PHE A 144 -24.28 11.84 -33.64
N ASP A 145 -25.57 11.53 -33.81
CA ASP A 145 -26.34 10.76 -32.85
C ASP A 145 -26.54 9.32 -33.37
N GLY A 146 -25.89 8.36 -32.75
CA GLY A 146 -26.09 6.95 -33.05
C GLY A 146 -27.50 6.45 -32.69
N ASN A 147 -28.25 7.20 -31.85
CA ASN A 147 -29.61 6.89 -31.43
C ASN A 147 -29.78 5.46 -30.85
N GLY A 148 -28.70 4.92 -30.33
CA GLY A 148 -28.63 3.56 -29.80
C GLY A 148 -28.44 2.45 -30.84
N HIS A 149 -28.32 2.81 -32.12
CA HIS A 149 -28.02 1.87 -33.20
C HIS A 149 -26.55 1.46 -33.24
N THR A 150 -26.26 0.36 -33.91
CA THR A 150 -24.94 -0.25 -34.06
C THR A 150 -24.43 -0.09 -35.50
N ILE A 151 -23.16 0.30 -35.62
CA ILE A 151 -22.39 0.15 -36.86
C ILE A 151 -21.42 -1.02 -36.62
N SER A 152 -21.46 -2.03 -37.49
CA SER A 152 -20.58 -3.23 -37.38
C SER A 152 -19.67 -3.38 -38.60
N GLY A 153 -18.53 -4.02 -38.38
CA GLY A 153 -17.64 -4.40 -39.46
C GLY A 153 -16.79 -3.28 -40.03
N LEU A 154 -16.36 -2.33 -39.21
CA LEU A 154 -15.44 -1.28 -39.63
C LEU A 154 -14.03 -1.83 -39.80
N TYR A 155 -13.48 -1.77 -41.01
CA TYR A 155 -12.13 -2.24 -41.31
C TYR A 155 -11.28 -1.12 -41.90
N GLN A 156 -10.10 -0.92 -41.30
CA GLN A 156 -9.04 -0.04 -41.84
C GLN A 156 -7.69 -0.70 -41.61
N ASN A 157 -6.90 -0.83 -42.69
CA ASN A 157 -5.50 -1.19 -42.61
C ASN A 157 -4.72 -0.24 -43.50
N LYS A 158 -3.93 0.64 -42.88
CA LYS A 158 -3.18 1.69 -43.57
C LYS A 158 -1.67 1.53 -43.30
N ASP A 159 -0.92 1.34 -44.38
CA ASP A 159 0.54 1.41 -44.37
C ASP A 159 0.95 2.83 -44.85
N LEU A 160 1.39 3.66 -43.91
CA LEU A 160 1.63 5.10 -44.13
C LEU A 160 3.06 5.45 -44.50
N GLN A 161 3.93 4.46 -44.79
CA GLN A 161 5.36 4.68 -45.01
C GLN A 161 5.77 4.89 -46.48
N GLU A 162 4.88 4.84 -47.43
CA GLU A 162 5.23 5.10 -48.85
C GLU A 162 4.76 6.49 -49.35
N ASP A 163 5.76 7.36 -49.48
CA ASP A 163 5.76 8.53 -50.41
C ASP A 163 5.01 9.85 -50.03
N ASN A 164 4.57 10.12 -48.83
CA ASN A 164 4.03 11.43 -48.49
C ASN A 164 4.79 12.16 -47.36
N ALA A 165 5.63 13.12 -47.76
CA ALA A 165 6.34 14.03 -46.85
C ALA A 165 5.40 15.01 -46.09
N ASP A 166 4.09 14.89 -46.25
CA ASP A 166 3.06 15.65 -45.54
C ASP A 166 2.25 14.80 -44.54
N ALA A 167 2.85 13.69 -44.04
CA ALA A 167 2.23 12.70 -43.14
C ALA A 167 1.89 13.26 -41.74
N SER A 168 1.59 14.53 -41.57
CA SER A 168 1.23 15.14 -40.29
C SER A 168 -0.23 14.94 -39.87
N SER A 169 -1.01 14.08 -40.55
CA SER A 169 -2.44 13.99 -40.32
C SER A 169 -3.09 12.61 -40.55
N ASP A 170 -2.40 11.52 -40.29
CA ASP A 170 -3.03 10.22 -40.49
C ASP A 170 -3.77 9.76 -39.26
N HIS A 171 -5.04 10.16 -39.20
CA HIS A 171 -5.98 9.80 -38.19
C HIS A 171 -6.96 8.74 -38.69
N SER A 172 -7.24 7.73 -37.85
CA SER A 172 -8.05 6.56 -38.21
C SER A 172 -9.14 6.27 -37.17
N GLY A 173 -10.32 5.88 -37.67
CA GLY A 173 -11.51 5.59 -36.88
C GLY A 173 -12.76 5.71 -37.73
N LEU A 174 -13.94 5.66 -37.13
CA LEU A 174 -15.18 6.07 -37.82
C LEU A 174 -15.02 7.50 -38.35
N PHE A 175 -14.45 8.36 -37.50
CA PHE A 175 -14.01 9.70 -37.83
C PHE A 175 -12.47 9.81 -37.82
N ALA A 176 -11.87 10.60 -38.73
CA ALA A 176 -10.45 10.96 -38.67
C ALA A 176 -10.24 12.07 -37.62
N ASP A 177 -10.80 13.28 -37.98
CA ASP A 177 -10.72 14.48 -37.16
C ASP A 177 -12.09 15.03 -36.79
N VAL A 178 -12.28 15.29 -35.50
CA VAL A 178 -13.45 15.98 -34.98
C VAL A 178 -13.02 17.15 -34.08
N TYR A 179 -13.73 18.28 -34.21
CA TYR A 179 -13.42 19.50 -33.48
C TYR A 179 -14.68 20.20 -33.00
N CYS A 180 -14.82 20.50 -31.73
CA CYS A 180 -16.01 21.14 -31.17
C CYS A 180 -17.31 20.39 -31.56
N ALA A 181 -17.26 19.09 -31.73
CA ALA A 181 -18.34 18.23 -32.17
C ALA A 181 -19.02 17.52 -30.98
N THR A 182 -20.18 16.91 -31.26
CA THR A 182 -20.83 15.99 -30.33
C THR A 182 -21.08 14.65 -31.01
N ILE A 183 -20.51 13.56 -30.48
CA ILE A 183 -20.79 12.20 -30.93
C ILE A 183 -21.43 11.46 -29.75
N LYS A 184 -22.58 10.87 -29.96
CA LYS A 184 -23.31 10.27 -28.82
C LYS A 184 -24.16 9.05 -29.19
N ASN A 185 -24.43 8.21 -28.15
CA ASN A 185 -25.35 7.08 -28.23
C ASN A 185 -25.04 6.13 -29.39
N LEU A 186 -23.78 5.89 -29.70
CA LEU A 186 -23.30 5.09 -30.83
C LEU A 186 -22.66 3.80 -30.34
N ASN A 187 -23.02 2.68 -30.95
CA ASN A 187 -22.37 1.40 -30.72
C ASN A 187 -21.55 1.00 -31.95
N LEU A 188 -20.28 0.66 -31.76
CA LEU A 188 -19.42 0.07 -32.79
C LEU A 188 -19.05 -1.35 -32.38
N THR A 189 -19.23 -2.31 -33.30
CA THR A 189 -18.80 -3.70 -33.10
C THR A 189 -17.97 -4.20 -34.28
N ASP A 190 -17.15 -5.21 -34.03
CA ASP A 190 -16.29 -5.80 -35.06
C ASP A 190 -15.42 -4.73 -35.75
N VAL A 191 -14.80 -3.88 -34.95
CA VAL A 191 -13.89 -2.83 -35.42
C VAL A 191 -12.49 -3.40 -35.55
N TYR A 192 -11.88 -3.29 -36.73
CA TYR A 192 -10.47 -3.60 -36.96
C TYR A 192 -9.76 -2.40 -37.58
N ILE A 193 -8.82 -1.84 -36.84
CA ILE A 193 -8.01 -0.71 -37.29
C ILE A 193 -6.53 -1.06 -37.07
N GLU A 194 -5.75 -1.06 -38.14
CA GLU A 194 -4.29 -1.22 -38.11
C GLU A 194 -3.64 -0.06 -38.83
N VAL A 195 -2.71 0.62 -38.16
CA VAL A 195 -2.07 1.82 -38.66
C VAL A 195 -0.55 1.72 -38.45
N SER A 196 0.21 1.93 -39.53
CA SER A 196 1.66 2.06 -39.50
C SER A 196 2.09 3.45 -39.94
N GLY A 197 2.76 4.19 -39.06
CA GLY A 197 3.26 5.55 -39.40
C GLY A 197 3.66 6.32 -38.16
N ASP A 198 4.58 7.26 -38.31
CA ASP A 198 5.06 8.09 -37.21
C ASP A 198 3.96 9.03 -36.72
N ALA A 199 3.74 9.09 -35.37
CA ALA A 199 2.76 9.98 -34.73
C ALA A 199 1.30 9.76 -35.16
N SER A 200 0.94 8.56 -35.61
CA SER A 200 -0.42 8.23 -36.03
C SER A 200 -1.40 8.24 -34.84
N LYS A 201 -2.68 8.49 -35.12
CA LYS A 201 -3.75 8.49 -34.10
C LYS A 201 -4.88 7.59 -34.55
N ALA A 202 -5.22 6.58 -33.73
CA ALA A 202 -6.31 5.69 -34.05
C ALA A 202 -7.20 5.37 -32.85
N GLY A 203 -8.53 5.35 -33.12
CA GLY A 203 -9.54 4.94 -32.16
C GLY A 203 -10.84 4.56 -32.86
N GLY A 204 -11.62 3.67 -32.28
CA GLY A 204 -12.85 3.17 -32.93
C GLY A 204 -13.80 4.30 -33.34
N ILE A 205 -14.03 5.30 -32.49
CA ILE A 205 -14.85 6.47 -32.80
C ILE A 205 -14.05 7.50 -33.61
N ALA A 206 -12.90 7.94 -33.10
CA ALA A 206 -12.14 8.98 -33.78
C ALA A 206 -10.62 8.82 -33.60
N GLY A 207 -9.85 9.14 -34.66
CA GLY A 207 -8.41 9.26 -34.54
C GLY A 207 -8.03 10.43 -33.62
N ASN A 208 -8.57 11.62 -33.90
CA ASN A 208 -8.32 12.82 -33.12
C ASN A 208 -9.60 13.58 -32.81
N ALA A 209 -9.85 13.84 -31.52
CA ALA A 209 -11.07 14.46 -31.01
C ALA A 209 -10.75 15.68 -30.14
N ALA A 210 -10.65 16.85 -30.74
CA ALA A 210 -10.28 18.05 -30.01
C ALA A 210 -11.52 18.87 -29.58
N LYS A 211 -11.58 19.29 -28.31
CA LYS A 211 -12.69 20.08 -27.73
C LYS A 211 -14.06 19.42 -27.98
N THR A 212 -14.13 18.11 -28.01
CA THR A 212 -15.26 17.32 -28.47
C THR A 212 -15.97 16.64 -27.30
N GLN A 213 -17.28 16.44 -27.44
CA GLN A 213 -18.07 15.62 -26.51
C GLN A 213 -18.34 14.25 -27.13
N ILE A 214 -17.88 13.15 -26.45
CA ILE A 214 -18.20 11.78 -26.83
C ILE A 214 -18.97 11.17 -25.67
N LEU A 215 -20.25 10.87 -25.91
CA LEU A 215 -21.18 10.56 -24.84
C LEU A 215 -21.91 9.23 -25.07
N ASN A 216 -21.86 8.34 -24.07
CA ASN A 216 -22.60 7.06 -24.06
C ASN A 216 -22.33 6.23 -25.34
N CYS A 217 -21.08 6.09 -25.73
CA CYS A 217 -20.67 5.31 -26.89
C CYS A 217 -19.99 4.00 -26.43
N THR A 218 -20.20 2.93 -27.19
CA THR A 218 -19.54 1.64 -26.97
C THR A 218 -18.71 1.25 -28.18
N VAL A 219 -17.54 0.69 -27.97
CA VAL A 219 -16.69 0.13 -29.03
C VAL A 219 -16.24 -1.27 -28.60
N ASN A 220 -16.43 -2.23 -29.50
CA ASN A 220 -15.86 -3.57 -29.43
C ASN A 220 -15.02 -3.82 -30.69
N GLY A 221 -13.75 -4.21 -30.51
CA GLY A 221 -12.85 -4.47 -31.63
C GLY A 221 -11.37 -4.37 -31.33
N THR A 222 -10.57 -4.22 -32.38
CA THR A 222 -9.11 -4.25 -32.31
C THR A 222 -8.53 -2.99 -32.95
N VAL A 223 -7.63 -2.31 -32.20
CA VAL A 223 -6.85 -1.17 -32.68
C VAL A 223 -5.37 -1.50 -32.54
N ILE A 224 -4.64 -1.49 -33.64
CA ILE A 224 -3.20 -1.84 -33.70
C ILE A 224 -2.40 -0.66 -34.26
N GLY A 225 -1.29 -0.36 -33.62
CA GLY A 225 -0.38 0.69 -34.07
C GLY A 225 1.09 0.43 -33.75
N TYR A 226 1.98 1.31 -34.24
CA TYR A 226 3.44 1.18 -34.10
C TYR A 226 4.07 2.35 -33.35
N ASP A 227 3.73 3.57 -33.72
CA ASP A 227 4.20 4.82 -33.12
C ASP A 227 3.05 5.83 -33.14
N GLY A 228 2.69 6.34 -31.98
CA GLY A 228 1.59 7.32 -31.89
C GLY A 228 0.64 7.08 -30.72
N TYR A 229 -0.65 7.43 -30.94
CA TYR A 229 -1.67 7.44 -29.90
C TYR A 229 -2.83 6.53 -30.28
N TYR A 230 -3.07 5.51 -29.49
CA TYR A 230 -4.03 4.46 -29.79
C TYR A 230 -4.99 4.23 -28.62
N GLY A 231 -6.29 4.33 -28.91
CA GLY A 231 -7.31 4.09 -27.90
C GLY A 231 -8.51 3.32 -28.45
N GLY A 232 -9.22 2.66 -27.58
CA GLY A 232 -10.43 1.94 -27.96
C GLY A 232 -11.52 2.88 -28.49
N ILE A 233 -11.66 4.06 -27.90
CA ILE A 233 -12.63 5.09 -28.32
C ILE A 233 -11.96 6.14 -29.20
N THR A 234 -10.85 6.73 -28.75
CA THR A 234 -10.13 7.76 -29.51
C THR A 234 -8.60 7.57 -29.44
N GLY A 235 -7.88 7.95 -30.52
CA GLY A 235 -6.42 8.00 -30.48
C GLY A 235 -5.93 9.12 -29.54
N SER A 236 -6.34 10.33 -29.81
CA SER A 236 -6.06 11.50 -28.96
C SER A 236 -7.33 12.33 -28.79
N ALA A 237 -7.53 12.85 -27.58
CA ALA A 237 -8.74 13.61 -27.29
C ALA A 237 -8.50 14.81 -26.37
N SER A 238 -9.41 15.78 -26.44
CA SER A 238 -9.63 16.80 -25.43
C SER A 238 -11.11 17.17 -25.39
N GLY A 239 -11.59 17.60 -24.23
CA GLY A 239 -13.01 17.94 -24.04
C GLY A 239 -13.70 17.02 -23.05
N THR A 240 -14.73 16.33 -23.46
CA THR A 240 -15.50 15.42 -22.61
C THR A 240 -15.68 14.05 -23.24
N ILE A 241 -15.24 12.98 -22.57
CA ILE A 241 -15.62 11.60 -22.91
C ILE A 241 -16.38 11.05 -21.70
N SER A 242 -17.66 10.75 -21.85
CA SER A 242 -18.49 10.36 -20.70
C SER A 242 -19.39 9.18 -20.99
N GLY A 243 -19.44 8.24 -20.01
CA GLY A 243 -20.28 7.05 -20.09
C GLY A 243 -19.92 6.11 -21.24
N CYS A 244 -18.66 6.14 -21.72
CA CYS A 244 -18.21 5.31 -22.83
C CYS A 244 -17.60 3.99 -22.32
N GLU A 245 -17.73 2.94 -23.14
CA GLU A 245 -17.22 1.61 -22.85
C GLU A 245 -16.39 1.08 -24.01
N PHE A 246 -15.25 0.48 -23.68
CA PHE A 246 -14.42 -0.26 -24.64
C PHE A 246 -14.29 -1.72 -24.21
N ASP A 247 -14.51 -2.64 -25.16
CA ASP A 247 -14.32 -4.08 -24.97
C ASP A 247 -13.60 -4.66 -26.21
N GLY A 248 -12.32 -4.96 -26.11
CA GLY A 248 -11.54 -5.42 -27.26
C GLY A 248 -10.04 -5.39 -26.98
N THR A 249 -9.24 -5.06 -27.98
CA THR A 249 -7.78 -5.00 -27.84
C THR A 249 -7.21 -3.72 -28.43
N VAL A 250 -6.40 -2.99 -27.67
CA VAL A 250 -5.52 -1.92 -28.17
C VAL A 250 -4.09 -2.41 -28.07
N LYS A 251 -3.37 -2.46 -29.19
CA LYS A 251 -2.08 -3.14 -29.26
C LYS A 251 -0.99 -2.30 -29.95
N ALA A 252 0.18 -2.23 -29.30
CA ALA A 252 1.39 -1.76 -29.96
C ALA A 252 2.24 -2.95 -30.44
N VAL A 253 2.65 -2.90 -31.71
CA VAL A 253 3.47 -3.94 -32.34
C VAL A 253 4.78 -3.35 -32.88
N LYS A 254 5.77 -4.19 -33.15
CA LYS A 254 7.09 -3.76 -33.64
C LYS A 254 7.03 -3.35 -35.11
N ASP A 255 7.59 -2.19 -35.48
CA ASP A 255 7.87 -1.88 -36.87
C ASP A 255 9.06 -2.70 -37.42
N LEU A 256 8.75 -3.65 -38.28
CA LEU A 256 9.75 -4.53 -38.91
C LEU A 256 10.50 -3.89 -40.09
N LYS A 257 10.00 -2.78 -40.65
CA LYS A 257 10.61 -2.17 -41.82
C LYS A 257 11.81 -1.28 -41.51
N ASN A 258 11.75 -0.50 -40.45
CA ASN A 258 12.75 0.52 -40.16
C ASN A 258 13.65 0.19 -38.95
N GLY A 259 13.29 -0.77 -38.12
CA GLY A 259 14.04 -1.15 -36.91
C GLY A 259 14.21 -0.01 -35.90
N GLN A 260 13.48 1.09 -36.12
CA GLN A 260 13.43 2.23 -35.20
C GLN A 260 12.29 2.03 -34.20
N SER A 261 12.55 2.47 -33.02
CA SER A 261 11.61 2.47 -31.91
C SER A 261 10.83 3.80 -31.91
N GLY A 262 9.53 3.74 -32.16
CA GLY A 262 8.61 4.88 -32.00
C GLY A 262 8.11 5.00 -30.55
N LEU A 263 7.36 6.04 -30.21
CA LEU A 263 6.72 6.25 -28.91
C LEU A 263 5.22 5.96 -29.01
N ALA A 264 4.76 4.86 -28.45
CA ALA A 264 3.34 4.52 -28.43
C ALA A 264 2.67 4.79 -27.08
N TYR A 265 1.51 5.43 -27.13
CA TYR A 265 0.63 5.71 -26.00
C TYR A 265 -0.68 4.96 -26.19
N LEU A 266 -0.97 4.03 -25.28
CA LEU A 266 -2.11 3.13 -25.43
C LEU A 266 -3.08 3.28 -24.28
N GLY A 267 -4.38 3.40 -24.59
CA GLY A 267 -5.42 3.44 -23.57
C GLY A 267 -6.71 2.74 -23.99
N GLY A 268 -7.44 2.20 -23.04
CA GLY A 268 -8.73 1.56 -23.34
C GLY A 268 -9.77 2.57 -23.88
N ILE A 269 -9.74 3.79 -23.39
CA ILE A 269 -10.60 4.88 -23.87
C ILE A 269 -9.84 5.77 -24.85
N THR A 270 -8.64 6.24 -24.47
CA THR A 270 -7.85 7.12 -25.34
C THR A 270 -6.35 6.88 -25.18
N GLY A 271 -5.59 6.99 -26.27
CA GLY A 271 -4.13 6.96 -26.23
C GLY A 271 -3.56 8.16 -25.49
N ASP A 272 -4.07 9.35 -25.79
CA ASP A 272 -3.69 10.59 -25.12
C ASP A 272 -4.92 11.42 -24.77
N PHE A 273 -4.93 11.97 -23.57
CA PHE A 273 -5.94 12.93 -23.14
C PHE A 273 -5.30 14.20 -22.61
N SER A 274 -5.47 15.29 -23.36
CA SER A 274 -4.89 16.57 -23.01
C SER A 274 -5.94 17.59 -22.60
N SER A 275 -5.53 18.63 -21.85
CA SER A 275 -6.42 19.75 -21.53
C SER A 275 -6.93 20.44 -22.81
N ALA A 276 -8.22 20.75 -22.83
CA ALA A 276 -8.85 21.50 -23.94
C ALA A 276 -8.42 22.97 -24.03
N VAL A 277 -7.73 23.50 -23.03
CA VAL A 277 -7.30 24.87 -22.93
C VAL A 277 -5.95 25.04 -23.62
N SER A 278 -5.94 25.43 -24.90
CA SER A 278 -4.70 25.80 -25.57
C SER A 278 -4.33 27.25 -25.25
N ALA A 279 -3.02 27.52 -25.05
CA ALA A 279 -2.46 28.86 -24.75
C ALA A 279 -2.50 29.84 -25.91
N VAL A 280 -3.26 29.59 -26.97
CA VAL A 280 -3.49 30.59 -28.01
C VAL A 280 -4.59 31.47 -27.51
N GLU A 281 -4.21 32.68 -27.08
CA GLU A 281 -5.11 33.83 -26.90
C GLU A 281 -6.06 33.95 -28.08
N SER A 282 -7.25 33.40 -27.97
CA SER A 282 -8.36 33.82 -28.82
C SER A 282 -9.37 34.50 -27.91
N ASP A 283 -9.73 35.74 -28.29
CA ASP A 283 -10.74 36.60 -27.68
C ASP A 283 -12.16 35.99 -27.62
N ARG A 284 -12.27 34.76 -27.04
CA ARG A 284 -13.56 34.14 -26.76
C ARG A 284 -13.59 33.65 -25.33
N ASP A 285 -14.56 34.19 -24.60
CA ASP A 285 -14.94 33.80 -23.22
C ASP A 285 -15.39 32.31 -23.10
N GLU A 286 -14.65 31.34 -23.64
CA GLU A 286 -14.90 29.93 -23.39
C GLU A 286 -14.19 29.54 -22.08
N LYS A 287 -14.96 29.36 -21.06
CA LYS A 287 -14.45 28.94 -19.73
C LYS A 287 -14.05 27.47 -19.78
N ALA A 288 -12.91 27.14 -19.20
CA ALA A 288 -12.45 25.76 -18.98
C ALA A 288 -13.49 24.90 -18.21
N GLU A 289 -14.44 25.52 -17.54
CA GLU A 289 -15.56 24.90 -16.83
C GLU A 289 -16.55 24.11 -17.71
N ASP A 290 -16.49 24.29 -19.06
CA ASP A 290 -17.42 23.65 -20.01
C ASP A 290 -17.01 22.18 -20.34
N PHE A 291 -15.82 21.70 -19.95
CA PHE A 291 -15.34 20.35 -20.25
C PHE A 291 -15.11 19.53 -18.98
N ALA A 292 -15.74 18.36 -18.94
CA ALA A 292 -15.72 17.51 -17.75
C ALA A 292 -14.53 16.54 -17.67
N GLY A 293 -13.74 16.39 -18.74
CA GLY A 293 -12.69 15.37 -18.82
C GLY A 293 -13.22 13.99 -19.20
N ILE A 294 -12.55 12.92 -18.77
CA ILE A 294 -13.02 11.54 -18.93
C ILE A 294 -13.85 11.18 -17.69
N VAL A 295 -15.13 10.84 -17.89
CA VAL A 295 -16.06 10.65 -16.76
C VAL A 295 -16.87 9.37 -16.92
N ASN A 296 -16.83 8.52 -15.86
CA ASN A 296 -17.63 7.29 -15.80
C ASN A 296 -17.44 6.37 -17.03
N CYS A 297 -16.21 6.27 -17.53
CA CYS A 297 -15.89 5.39 -18.64
C CYS A 297 -15.38 4.03 -18.12
N VAL A 298 -15.59 2.98 -18.91
CA VAL A 298 -15.21 1.61 -18.54
C VAL A 298 -14.34 1.00 -19.64
N ASN A 299 -13.19 0.50 -19.28
CA ASN A 299 -12.40 -0.38 -20.12
C ASN A 299 -12.57 -1.83 -19.66
N LYS A 300 -12.99 -2.70 -20.55
CA LYS A 300 -13.05 -4.17 -20.39
C LYS A 300 -12.04 -4.89 -21.27
N GLY A 301 -11.47 -4.15 -22.22
CA GLY A 301 -10.52 -4.66 -23.20
C GLY A 301 -9.08 -4.75 -22.72
N ASN A 302 -8.25 -5.39 -23.50
CA ASN A 302 -6.83 -5.56 -23.23
C ASN A 302 -5.99 -4.46 -23.89
N ILE A 303 -5.01 -3.96 -23.17
CA ILE A 303 -4.05 -2.96 -23.63
C ILE A 303 -2.68 -3.62 -23.61
N GLU A 304 -2.08 -3.82 -24.79
CA GLU A 304 -0.93 -4.70 -24.95
C GLU A 304 0.22 -4.00 -25.70
N ALA A 305 1.44 -4.11 -25.17
CA ALA A 305 2.66 -3.82 -25.90
C ALA A 305 3.48 -5.09 -26.09
N GLU A 306 3.74 -5.47 -27.35
CA GLU A 306 4.50 -6.68 -27.66
C GLU A 306 5.98 -6.57 -27.28
N LYS A 307 6.58 -7.70 -26.93
CA LYS A 307 8.02 -7.81 -26.72
C LYS A 307 8.79 -7.42 -27.99
N GLY A 308 9.57 -6.38 -27.91
CA GLY A 308 10.31 -5.83 -29.05
C GLY A 308 9.61 -4.73 -29.84
N SER A 309 8.39 -4.34 -29.46
CA SER A 309 7.87 -3.01 -29.76
C SER A 309 8.67 -2.02 -28.90
N ALA A 310 9.80 -1.57 -29.40
CA ALA A 310 10.87 -0.99 -28.59
C ALA A 310 10.53 0.35 -27.93
N SER A 311 9.25 0.81 -27.95
CA SER A 311 8.95 2.16 -27.52
C SER A 311 7.52 2.40 -27.09
N ALA A 312 6.85 1.41 -26.53
CA ALA A 312 5.67 1.76 -25.76
C ALA A 312 6.12 2.71 -24.63
N HIS A 313 5.58 3.91 -24.58
CA HIS A 313 5.96 4.91 -23.58
C HIS A 313 5.01 4.91 -22.38
N ALA A 314 3.71 4.78 -22.64
CA ALA A 314 2.72 4.73 -21.58
C ALA A 314 1.48 3.91 -21.96
N LEU A 315 1.10 3.00 -21.08
CA LEU A 315 -0.07 2.16 -21.19
C LEU A 315 -1.01 2.40 -20.03
N GLY A 316 -2.27 2.70 -20.32
CA GLY A 316 -3.29 2.89 -19.28
C GLY A 316 -4.60 2.17 -19.62
N GLY A 317 -5.26 1.64 -18.61
CA GLY A 317 -6.57 1.01 -18.80
C GLY A 317 -7.61 2.01 -19.35
N ILE A 318 -7.50 3.29 -19.01
CA ILE A 318 -8.38 4.37 -19.52
C ILE A 318 -7.61 5.26 -20.50
N ALA A 319 -6.48 5.80 -20.09
CA ALA A 319 -5.66 6.68 -20.94
C ALA A 319 -4.19 6.28 -20.91
N GLY A 320 -3.53 6.21 -22.07
CA GLY A 320 -2.07 6.00 -22.13
C GLY A 320 -1.35 7.16 -21.46
N SER A 321 -1.55 8.36 -21.96
CA SER A 321 -1.09 9.63 -21.37
C SER A 321 -2.28 10.49 -20.97
N ASN A 322 -2.13 11.20 -19.86
CA ASN A 322 -3.16 12.11 -19.35
C ASN A 322 -2.54 13.38 -18.78
N SER A 323 -3.12 14.55 -19.08
CA SER A 323 -2.74 15.82 -18.47
C SER A 323 -3.94 16.63 -17.92
N ALA A 324 -5.09 15.99 -17.76
CA ALA A 324 -6.33 16.64 -17.36
C ALA A 324 -7.10 15.79 -16.32
N ARG A 325 -8.43 15.84 -16.33
CA ARG A 325 -9.28 15.16 -15.36
C ARG A 325 -9.77 13.80 -15.85
N ILE A 326 -9.66 12.76 -14.99
CA ILE A 326 -10.36 11.47 -15.13
C ILE A 326 -11.12 11.20 -13.83
N THR A 327 -12.44 10.99 -13.93
CA THR A 327 -13.30 10.81 -12.75
C THR A 327 -14.22 9.61 -12.89
N GLY A 328 -14.39 8.82 -11.83
CA GLY A 328 -15.37 7.73 -11.74
C GLY A 328 -15.18 6.62 -12.78
N SER A 329 -14.00 6.53 -13.40
CA SER A 329 -13.74 5.59 -14.49
C SER A 329 -13.16 4.28 -13.96
N VAL A 330 -13.47 3.17 -14.65
CA VAL A 330 -13.13 1.82 -14.19
C VAL A 330 -12.35 1.05 -15.24
N ASN A 331 -11.24 0.47 -14.85
CA ASN A 331 -10.54 -0.53 -15.64
C ASN A 331 -10.90 -1.93 -15.14
N GLU A 332 -11.46 -2.77 -16.01
CA GLU A 332 -11.74 -4.19 -15.80
C GLU A 332 -10.84 -5.09 -16.67
N GLY A 333 -10.17 -4.50 -17.66
CA GLY A 333 -9.31 -5.20 -18.62
C GLY A 333 -7.86 -5.35 -18.15
N THR A 334 -7.06 -5.98 -18.98
CA THR A 334 -5.63 -6.21 -18.74
C THR A 334 -4.80 -5.11 -19.39
N VAL A 335 -3.80 -4.60 -18.66
CA VAL A 335 -2.74 -3.73 -19.19
C VAL A 335 -1.43 -4.50 -19.11
N GLU A 336 -0.84 -4.86 -20.26
CA GLU A 336 0.35 -5.70 -20.35
C GLU A 336 1.46 -5.03 -21.16
N ALA A 337 2.57 -4.69 -20.51
CA ALA A 337 3.73 -4.04 -21.12
C ALA A 337 4.95 -4.99 -21.14
N LYS A 338 5.24 -5.58 -22.29
CA LYS A 338 6.42 -6.47 -22.52
C LYS A 338 7.54 -5.69 -23.20
N VAL A 339 8.71 -5.56 -22.56
CA VAL A 339 9.85 -4.79 -23.04
C VAL A 339 11.09 -5.68 -23.22
N ASN A 340 11.95 -5.34 -24.16
CA ASN A 340 13.25 -6.02 -24.32
C ASN A 340 14.28 -5.50 -23.31
N GLU A 341 15.07 -6.40 -22.73
CA GLU A 341 16.18 -6.06 -21.82
C GLU A 341 17.30 -5.23 -22.50
N GLU A 342 17.41 -5.28 -23.82
CA GLU A 342 18.48 -4.62 -24.59
C GLU A 342 18.17 -3.15 -24.92
N ASP A 343 16.91 -2.72 -24.86
CA ASP A 343 16.45 -1.38 -25.28
C ASP A 343 16.25 -0.40 -24.11
N SER A 344 16.64 -0.76 -22.89
CA SER A 344 16.38 0.02 -21.66
C SER A 344 17.27 1.26 -21.47
N GLU A 345 18.13 1.63 -22.43
CA GLU A 345 18.93 2.86 -22.34
C GLU A 345 18.10 4.11 -22.70
N GLY A 346 17.29 4.59 -21.80
CA GLY A 346 16.85 6.00 -21.79
C GLY A 346 15.36 6.31 -21.95
N THR A 347 14.47 5.34 -22.03
CA THR A 347 13.02 5.58 -22.03
C THR A 347 12.39 4.96 -20.80
N SER A 348 11.72 5.76 -19.98
CA SER A 348 10.92 5.28 -18.85
C SER A 348 9.55 4.83 -19.36
N LEU A 349 9.30 3.53 -19.36
CA LEU A 349 8.00 2.95 -19.66
C LEU A 349 7.11 3.05 -18.42
N SER A 350 5.84 3.41 -18.62
CA SER A 350 4.85 3.51 -17.56
C SER A 350 3.60 2.71 -17.86
N ALA A 351 3.13 1.92 -16.90
CA ALA A 351 1.90 1.15 -17.01
C ALA A 351 0.98 1.44 -15.81
N GLY A 352 -0.27 1.75 -16.05
CA GLY A 352 -1.24 2.05 -15.01
C GLY A 352 -2.63 1.48 -15.27
N GLY A 353 -3.34 1.11 -14.23
CA GLY A 353 -4.70 0.61 -14.36
C GLY A 353 -5.68 1.66 -14.89
N ILE A 354 -5.42 2.93 -14.63
CA ILE A 354 -6.20 4.06 -15.16
C ILE A 354 -5.39 4.84 -16.19
N THR A 355 -4.19 5.30 -15.84
CA THR A 355 -3.33 6.01 -16.80
C THR A 355 -1.88 5.55 -16.70
N GLY A 356 -1.20 5.38 -17.83
CA GLY A 356 0.22 5.06 -17.86
C GLY A 356 1.07 6.22 -17.35
N ASP A 357 0.95 7.37 -17.99
CA ASP A 357 1.62 8.61 -17.65
C ASP A 357 0.63 9.70 -17.28
N PHE A 358 0.84 10.33 -16.14
CA PHE A 358 0.04 11.46 -15.66
C PHE A 358 0.93 12.69 -15.53
N SER A 359 1.04 13.41 -16.64
CA SER A 359 2.00 14.50 -16.79
C SER A 359 1.31 15.85 -16.96
N VAL A 360 1.46 16.75 -15.99
CA VAL A 360 1.03 18.16 -16.10
C VAL A 360 2.25 19.02 -16.40
N VAL A 361 2.55 19.18 -17.68
CA VAL A 361 3.79 19.81 -18.15
C VAL A 361 3.56 21.21 -18.69
N VAL A 362 2.47 21.46 -19.41
CA VAL A 362 2.14 22.77 -20.02
C VAL A 362 0.65 22.86 -20.26
N MET A 363 0.06 23.95 -19.82
CA MET A 363 -1.23 24.50 -20.26
C MET A 363 -2.54 23.97 -19.63
N GLY A 364 -3.03 24.75 -18.71
CA GLY A 364 -4.44 25.10 -18.64
C GLY A 364 -5.19 24.65 -17.42
N GLU A 365 -4.93 23.49 -16.84
CA GLU A 365 -5.74 22.95 -15.73
C GLU A 365 -4.93 22.09 -14.77
N ASP A 366 -5.43 21.98 -13.55
CA ASP A 366 -4.94 21.01 -12.57
C ASP A 366 -5.27 19.58 -13.03
N GLY A 367 -4.32 18.66 -12.85
CA GLY A 367 -4.52 17.25 -13.12
C GLY A 367 -5.31 16.58 -11.99
N ILE A 368 -6.38 15.86 -12.34
CA ILE A 368 -7.22 15.17 -11.33
C ILE A 368 -7.52 13.74 -11.73
N LEU A 369 -7.19 12.79 -10.89
CA LEU A 369 -7.71 11.42 -10.91
C LEU A 369 -8.60 11.25 -9.68
N SER A 370 -9.91 11.07 -9.84
CA SER A 370 -10.81 10.92 -8.71
C SER A 370 -11.82 9.80 -8.87
N ASP A 371 -12.10 9.11 -7.76
CA ASP A 371 -13.09 8.05 -7.69
C ASP A 371 -12.89 6.91 -8.72
N CYS A 372 -11.65 6.72 -9.20
CA CYS A 372 -11.32 5.72 -10.22
C CYS A 372 -10.99 4.37 -9.59
N ILE A 373 -11.37 3.28 -10.29
CA ILE A 373 -11.16 1.91 -9.79
C ILE A 373 -10.41 1.08 -10.82
N ASN A 374 -9.32 0.46 -10.41
CA ASN A 374 -8.70 -0.61 -11.16
C ASN A 374 -9.13 -1.98 -10.60
N ASN A 375 -9.95 -2.70 -11.35
CA ASN A 375 -10.30 -4.11 -11.10
C ASN A 375 -9.49 -5.06 -12.00
N GLY A 376 -8.87 -4.52 -13.05
CA GLY A 376 -8.11 -5.27 -14.04
C GLY A 376 -6.68 -5.58 -13.60
N THR A 377 -5.97 -6.33 -14.41
CA THR A 377 -4.58 -6.71 -14.15
C THR A 377 -3.62 -5.75 -14.86
N VAL A 378 -2.58 -5.29 -14.16
CA VAL A 378 -1.49 -4.47 -14.72
C VAL A 378 -0.20 -5.23 -14.57
N ILE A 379 0.43 -5.60 -15.69
CA ILE A 379 1.67 -6.40 -15.71
C ILE A 379 2.71 -5.73 -16.59
N SER A 380 3.96 -5.69 -16.12
CA SER A 380 5.08 -5.25 -16.95
C SER A 380 6.36 -6.06 -16.69
N ASP A 381 7.24 -6.09 -17.69
CA ASP A 381 8.57 -6.69 -17.55
C ASP A 381 9.62 -5.68 -17.08
N ASN A 382 9.48 -4.39 -17.34
CA ASN A 382 10.47 -3.37 -16.98
C ASN A 382 9.87 -1.95 -17.04
N ALA A 383 8.75 -1.73 -16.38
CA ALA A 383 8.06 -0.43 -16.36
C ALA A 383 7.72 0.01 -14.94
N ASN A 384 7.57 1.33 -14.75
CA ASN A 384 6.89 1.87 -13.57
C ASN A 384 5.43 1.44 -13.61
N THR A 385 5.01 0.57 -12.70
CA THR A 385 3.72 -0.12 -12.78
C THR A 385 2.83 0.23 -11.60
N GLY A 386 1.77 1.00 -11.85
CA GLY A 386 0.83 1.43 -10.82
C GLY A 386 -0.57 0.83 -10.98
N GLY A 387 -1.23 0.53 -9.89
CA GLY A 387 -2.63 0.10 -9.93
C GLY A 387 -3.55 1.20 -10.48
N ILE A 388 -3.20 2.47 -10.30
CA ILE A 388 -3.91 3.63 -10.85
C ILE A 388 -3.05 4.33 -11.89
N THR A 389 -1.83 4.74 -11.56
CA THR A 389 -0.94 5.41 -12.51
C THR A 389 0.49 4.87 -12.45
N GLY A 390 1.12 4.67 -13.61
CA GLY A 390 2.52 4.25 -13.67
C GLY A 390 3.47 5.37 -13.25
N SER A 391 3.30 6.56 -13.81
CA SER A 391 4.12 7.72 -13.49
C SER A 391 3.28 8.98 -13.28
N VAL A 392 3.76 9.86 -12.39
CA VAL A 392 3.25 11.23 -12.18
C VAL A 392 4.39 12.21 -12.40
N TYR A 393 4.20 13.19 -13.26
CA TYR A 393 5.22 14.18 -13.57
C TYR A 393 4.69 15.61 -13.50
N LEU A 394 5.27 16.44 -12.63
CA LEU A 394 4.94 17.84 -12.47
C LEU A 394 6.17 18.71 -12.74
N SER A 395 6.08 19.56 -13.74
CA SER A 395 7.15 20.50 -14.10
C SER A 395 6.72 21.97 -14.22
N ASP A 396 5.45 22.29 -14.04
CA ASP A 396 4.93 23.65 -14.08
C ASP A 396 4.38 24.06 -12.69
N PRO A 397 4.92 25.12 -12.06
CA PRO A 397 4.53 25.54 -10.71
C PRO A 397 3.12 26.12 -10.60
N ARG A 398 2.44 26.34 -11.73
CA ARG A 398 1.09 26.89 -11.74
C ARG A 398 0.01 25.86 -11.46
N TYR A 399 0.33 24.57 -11.61
CA TYR A 399 -0.64 23.49 -11.58
C TYR A 399 -0.37 22.53 -10.45
N THR A 400 -1.42 21.83 -10.05
CA THR A 400 -1.40 20.78 -9.06
C THR A 400 -1.83 19.44 -9.69
N VAL A 401 -1.44 18.34 -9.05
CA VAL A 401 -1.98 17.02 -9.34
C VAL A 401 -2.66 16.48 -8.09
N THR A 402 -3.87 16.02 -8.26
CA THR A 402 -4.67 15.37 -7.21
C THR A 402 -5.06 13.96 -7.64
N ILE A 403 -4.76 12.97 -6.80
CA ILE A 403 -5.23 11.59 -6.91
C ILE A 403 -6.07 11.32 -5.66
N GLU A 404 -7.38 11.22 -5.82
CA GLU A 404 -8.27 11.13 -4.66
C GLU A 404 -9.30 10.01 -4.78
N ASN A 405 -9.55 9.33 -3.66
CA ASN A 405 -10.56 8.26 -3.54
C ASN A 405 -10.39 7.13 -4.58
N CYS A 406 -9.18 6.96 -5.13
CA CYS A 406 -8.91 5.92 -6.12
C CYS A 406 -8.66 4.58 -5.43
N LYS A 407 -9.09 3.50 -6.08
CA LYS A 407 -9.01 2.17 -5.51
C LYS A 407 -8.35 1.17 -6.46
N ASN A 408 -7.33 0.46 -5.99
CA ASN A 408 -6.76 -0.69 -6.68
C ASN A 408 -7.25 -2.00 -6.05
N VAL A 409 -7.93 -2.82 -6.85
CA VAL A 409 -8.40 -4.17 -6.51
C VAL A 409 -7.78 -5.21 -7.44
N GLY A 410 -7.31 -4.76 -8.61
CA GLY A 410 -6.70 -5.59 -9.63
C GLY A 410 -5.23 -5.91 -9.35
N LYS A 411 -4.76 -7.04 -9.85
CA LYS A 411 -3.37 -7.48 -9.70
C LYS A 411 -2.40 -6.47 -10.35
N VAL A 412 -1.32 -6.14 -9.64
CA VAL A 412 -0.22 -5.31 -10.15
C VAL A 412 1.08 -6.07 -10.01
N PHE A 413 1.90 -6.09 -11.06
CA PHE A 413 3.15 -6.83 -11.06
C PHE A 413 4.18 -6.22 -12.02
N SER A 414 5.44 -6.11 -11.57
CA SER A 414 6.58 -5.74 -12.43
C SER A 414 7.80 -6.60 -12.08
N THR A 415 8.53 -7.11 -13.09
CA THR A 415 9.67 -8.01 -12.85
C THR A 415 10.93 -7.29 -12.41
N ASN A 416 11.20 -6.07 -12.88
CA ASN A 416 12.49 -5.39 -12.70
C ASN A 416 12.38 -3.90 -12.40
N HIS A 417 11.21 -3.41 -11.99
CA HIS A 417 11.00 -1.98 -11.79
C HIS A 417 10.02 -1.68 -10.64
N TYR A 418 9.78 -0.41 -10.38
CA TYR A 418 8.91 0.08 -9.33
C TYR A 418 7.46 -0.29 -9.57
N TYR A 419 6.79 -0.80 -8.55
CA TYR A 419 5.34 -0.98 -8.63
C TYR A 419 4.64 -0.61 -7.32
N ALA A 420 3.41 -0.13 -7.46
CA ALA A 420 2.60 0.33 -6.36
C ALA A 420 1.09 0.11 -6.57
N GLY A 421 0.35 0.11 -5.49
CA GLY A 421 -1.10 0.04 -5.54
C GLY A 421 -1.73 1.26 -6.23
N ILE A 422 -1.16 2.45 -6.07
CA ILE A 422 -1.70 3.70 -6.65
C ILE A 422 -0.74 4.30 -7.66
N ALA A 423 0.43 4.76 -7.27
CA ALA A 423 1.39 5.40 -8.17
C ALA A 423 2.79 4.80 -8.00
N ALA A 424 3.38 4.28 -9.11
CA ALA A 424 4.70 3.67 -9.02
C ALA A 424 5.82 4.71 -8.93
N ASP A 425 5.77 5.77 -9.72
CA ASP A 425 6.77 6.83 -9.74
C ASP A 425 6.12 8.21 -9.69
N ALA A 426 6.66 9.12 -8.91
CA ALA A 426 6.23 10.52 -8.87
C ALA A 426 7.44 11.45 -8.89
N CYS A 427 7.46 12.39 -9.84
CA CYS A 427 8.55 13.34 -10.01
C CYS A 427 8.03 14.78 -10.01
N ILE A 428 8.40 15.54 -8.98
CA ILE A 428 8.01 16.95 -8.80
C ILE A 428 9.25 17.84 -8.97
N LYS A 429 9.31 18.61 -10.07
CA LYS A 429 10.50 19.42 -10.41
C LYS A 429 10.39 20.89 -10.03
N THR A 430 9.20 21.38 -9.78
CA THR A 430 8.92 22.80 -9.54
C THR A 430 8.11 23.00 -8.27
N ASP A 431 7.83 24.24 -7.92
CA ASP A 431 7.04 24.66 -6.75
C ASP A 431 5.54 24.35 -6.93
N SER A 432 5.25 23.10 -7.22
CA SER A 432 3.92 22.54 -7.43
C SER A 432 3.50 21.61 -6.31
N THR A 433 2.25 21.16 -6.30
CA THR A 433 1.71 20.29 -5.27
C THR A 433 1.18 18.99 -5.87
N LEU A 434 1.59 17.86 -5.31
CA LEU A 434 0.97 16.56 -5.49
C LEU A 434 0.19 16.20 -4.23
N THR A 435 -1.09 15.90 -4.39
CA THR A 435 -1.95 15.35 -3.33
C THR A 435 -2.42 13.96 -3.70
N VAL A 436 -2.20 12.99 -2.81
CA VAL A 436 -2.78 11.65 -2.90
C VAL A 436 -3.61 11.41 -1.65
N SER A 437 -4.92 11.32 -1.79
CA SER A 437 -5.81 11.28 -0.62
C SER A 437 -6.95 10.26 -0.75
N GLY A 438 -7.30 9.62 0.37
CA GLY A 438 -8.42 8.66 0.42
C GLY A 438 -8.24 7.43 -0.47
N CYS A 439 -7.02 7.16 -0.96
CA CYS A 439 -6.76 6.07 -1.88
C CYS A 439 -6.55 4.73 -1.16
N THR A 440 -6.96 3.62 -1.79
CA THR A 440 -6.90 2.29 -1.17
C THR A 440 -6.26 1.27 -2.09
N ASN A 441 -5.33 0.48 -1.56
CA ASN A 441 -4.81 -0.74 -2.19
C ASN A 441 -5.32 -1.97 -1.45
N GLU A 442 -5.97 -2.90 -2.18
CA GLU A 442 -6.51 -4.16 -1.66
C GLU A 442 -5.67 -5.40 -2.03
N VAL A 443 -4.58 -5.22 -2.79
CA VAL A 443 -3.90 -6.31 -3.49
C VAL A 443 -2.57 -6.65 -2.85
N ASP A 444 -2.29 -7.94 -2.74
CA ASP A 444 -1.01 -8.47 -2.29
C ASP A 444 0.08 -8.32 -3.36
N PHE A 445 1.25 -7.89 -2.93
CA PHE A 445 2.49 -7.89 -3.71
C PHE A 445 3.41 -8.98 -3.18
N THR A 446 3.71 -9.98 -4.00
CA THR A 446 4.42 -11.19 -3.57
C THR A 446 5.81 -11.36 -4.18
N GLU A 447 6.19 -10.50 -5.12
CA GLU A 447 7.47 -10.55 -5.84
C GLU A 447 7.91 -9.13 -6.22
N GLY A 448 9.22 -8.83 -6.19
CA GLY A 448 9.79 -7.53 -6.61
C GLY A 448 9.78 -6.43 -5.53
N GLU A 449 9.90 -5.16 -5.93
CA GLU A 449 9.88 -3.99 -5.05
C GLU A 449 8.51 -3.34 -5.07
N GLY A 450 7.79 -3.34 -3.96
CA GLY A 450 6.42 -2.85 -3.92
C GLY A 450 6.11 -1.88 -2.79
N ALA A 451 5.16 -0.97 -3.06
CA ALA A 451 4.54 -0.13 -2.05
C ALA A 451 3.02 -0.18 -2.15
N GLY A 452 2.35 -0.08 -1.01
CA GLY A 452 0.89 -0.08 -1.00
C GLY A 452 0.28 1.09 -1.77
N ILE A 453 0.85 2.31 -1.66
CA ILE A 453 0.29 3.53 -2.27
C ILE A 453 1.27 4.16 -3.25
N VAL A 454 2.41 4.66 -2.83
CA VAL A 454 3.43 5.29 -3.70
C VAL A 454 4.76 4.58 -3.50
N HIS A 455 5.36 4.10 -4.60
CA HIS A 455 6.64 3.43 -4.47
C HIS A 455 7.81 4.41 -4.46
N HIS A 456 7.95 5.23 -5.48
CA HIS A 456 9.07 6.15 -5.64
C HIS A 456 8.62 7.61 -5.72
N LEU A 457 9.32 8.49 -5.04
CA LEU A 457 9.10 9.93 -5.05
C LEU A 457 10.43 10.68 -5.26
N ALA A 458 10.52 11.41 -6.34
CA ALA A 458 11.60 12.36 -6.60
C ALA A 458 11.07 13.79 -6.51
N MET A 459 11.65 14.62 -5.65
CA MET A 459 11.15 15.97 -5.41
C MET A 459 12.28 16.99 -5.36
N GLN A 460 12.37 17.84 -6.37
CA GLN A 460 13.36 18.93 -6.38
C GLN A 460 12.86 20.16 -5.65
N LYS A 461 11.56 20.45 -5.77
CA LYS A 461 10.89 21.56 -5.11
C LYS A 461 9.39 21.31 -5.02
N GLY A 462 8.68 21.91 -4.06
CA GLY A 462 7.21 21.85 -3.98
C GLY A 462 6.69 21.05 -2.78
N ASN A 463 5.43 20.63 -2.86
CA ASN A 463 4.74 19.98 -1.77
C ASN A 463 4.18 18.62 -2.19
N VAL A 464 4.27 17.64 -1.31
CA VAL A 464 3.60 16.34 -1.45
C VAL A 464 2.83 16.04 -0.19
N VAL A 465 1.55 15.73 -0.35
CA VAL A 465 0.66 15.33 0.74
C VAL A 465 0.06 13.98 0.42
N LEU A 466 0.31 12.99 1.28
CA LEU A 466 -0.33 11.69 1.26
C LEU A 466 -1.26 11.60 2.46
N SER A 467 -2.58 11.58 2.27
CA SER A 467 -3.52 11.62 3.39
C SER A 467 -4.66 10.62 3.27
N ASP A 468 -5.10 10.11 4.41
CA ASP A 468 -6.26 9.20 4.49
C ASP A 468 -6.16 7.96 3.58
N CYS A 469 -4.92 7.57 3.20
CA CYS A 469 -4.66 6.44 2.32
C CYS A 469 -4.54 5.14 3.12
N VAL A 470 -5.03 4.02 2.53
CA VAL A 470 -5.06 2.72 3.21
C VAL A 470 -4.45 1.63 2.35
N ASN A 471 -3.49 0.88 2.91
CA ASN A 471 -3.02 -0.36 2.33
C ASN A 471 -3.53 -1.57 3.11
N HIS A 472 -4.28 -2.44 2.44
CA HIS A 472 -4.72 -3.73 2.98
C HIS A 472 -3.88 -4.90 2.46
N GLY A 473 -3.23 -4.73 1.32
CA GLY A 473 -2.46 -5.77 0.66
C GLY A 473 -1.17 -6.12 1.41
N LYS A 474 -0.82 -7.41 1.38
CA LYS A 474 0.47 -7.90 1.85
C LYS A 474 1.57 -7.49 0.87
N ILE A 475 2.75 -7.13 1.39
CA ILE A 475 3.91 -6.77 0.57
C ILE A 475 5.08 -7.68 0.90
N VAL A 476 5.63 -8.36 -0.11
CA VAL A 476 6.84 -9.18 0.00
C VAL A 476 7.87 -8.67 -1.01
N SER A 477 8.99 -8.17 -0.51
CA SER A 477 10.07 -7.62 -1.32
C SER A 477 11.35 -8.45 -1.15
N PHE A 478 11.95 -8.88 -2.26
CA PHE A 478 13.20 -9.64 -2.28
C PHE A 478 14.37 -8.73 -2.65
N GLY A 479 15.31 -8.56 -1.71
CA GLY A 479 16.53 -7.79 -1.93
C GLY A 479 16.38 -6.26 -1.94
N GLN A 480 15.19 -5.73 -1.62
CA GLN A 480 14.85 -4.31 -1.73
C GLN A 480 13.94 -3.83 -0.58
N ASN A 481 13.56 -2.56 -0.63
CA ASN A 481 12.75 -1.90 0.36
C ASN A 481 11.25 -2.18 0.19
N ALA A 482 10.47 -2.02 1.25
CA ALA A 482 9.02 -2.15 1.22
C ALA A 482 8.32 -1.22 2.22
N ALA A 483 7.17 -0.66 1.84
CA ALA A 483 6.36 0.15 2.74
C ALA A 483 4.86 0.08 2.45
N GLY A 484 4.05 0.28 3.49
CA GLY A 484 2.60 0.31 3.33
C GLY A 484 2.11 1.51 2.52
N ILE A 485 2.73 2.68 2.65
CA ILE A 485 2.28 3.93 2.00
C ILE A 485 3.34 4.50 1.05
N LEU A 486 4.54 4.84 1.53
CA LEU A 486 5.61 5.43 0.73
C LEU A 486 6.90 4.64 0.89
N CYS A 487 7.42 4.06 -0.20
CA CYS A 487 8.59 3.18 -0.09
C CYS A 487 9.92 3.93 -0.21
N TYR A 488 10.10 4.78 -1.22
CA TYR A 488 11.43 5.28 -1.53
C TYR A 488 11.43 6.73 -2.01
N THR A 489 12.42 7.52 -1.62
CA THR A 489 12.58 8.92 -2.08
C THR A 489 13.98 9.16 -2.64
N THR A 490 14.08 9.92 -3.75
CA THR A 490 15.35 10.33 -4.35
C THR A 490 15.32 11.76 -4.88
N ASN A 491 16.47 12.24 -5.31
CA ASN A 491 16.62 13.53 -5.99
C ASN A 491 15.95 14.70 -5.27
N MET A 492 15.96 14.66 -3.93
CA MET A 492 15.37 15.71 -3.09
C MET A 492 16.18 17.01 -3.20
N GLY A 493 15.53 18.06 -3.64
CA GLY A 493 16.13 19.41 -3.74
C GLY A 493 16.17 20.16 -2.41
N ASN A 494 16.21 21.49 -2.47
CA ASN A 494 16.41 22.33 -1.28
C ASN A 494 15.15 22.99 -0.71
N ASP A 495 14.03 22.96 -1.43
CA ASP A 495 12.79 23.64 -1.01
C ASP A 495 11.59 22.71 -1.22
N TRP A 496 11.27 21.88 -0.23
CA TRP A 496 10.16 20.94 -0.34
C TRP A 496 9.50 20.66 1.01
N ASN A 497 8.26 20.22 0.95
CA ASN A 497 7.50 19.72 2.08
C ASN A 497 6.86 18.38 1.75
N LEU A 498 7.08 17.38 2.58
CA LEU A 498 6.49 16.04 2.48
C LEU A 498 5.68 15.75 3.74
N GLU A 499 4.40 15.44 3.56
CA GLU A 499 3.48 15.16 4.66
C GLU A 499 2.69 13.88 4.41
N LEU A 500 2.70 12.98 5.41
CA LEU A 500 1.88 11.77 5.47
C LEU A 500 0.94 11.94 6.65
N GLU A 501 -0.38 11.93 6.42
CA GLU A 501 -1.35 12.19 7.47
C GLU A 501 -2.51 11.18 7.45
N ASN A 502 -2.90 10.67 8.62
CA ASN A 502 -4.04 9.74 8.79
C ASN A 502 -3.97 8.46 7.93
N CYS A 503 -2.79 8.08 7.43
CA CYS A 503 -2.64 6.90 6.59
C CYS A 503 -2.60 5.62 7.43
N GLU A 504 -3.10 4.51 6.86
CA GLU A 504 -3.18 3.23 7.56
C GLU A 504 -2.58 2.08 6.72
N ASN A 505 -1.76 1.25 7.36
CA ASN A 505 -1.34 -0.04 6.80
C ASN A 505 -1.87 -1.18 7.68
N THR A 506 -2.60 -2.11 7.06
CA THR A 506 -3.10 -3.32 7.71
C THR A 506 -2.48 -4.59 7.15
N GLY A 507 -1.83 -4.50 5.97
CA GLY A 507 -1.16 -5.61 5.32
C GLY A 507 0.18 -5.95 5.97
N ASP A 508 0.53 -7.24 6.02
CA ASP A 508 1.85 -7.69 6.47
C ASP A 508 2.93 -7.29 5.45
N ILE A 509 4.09 -6.88 5.93
CA ILE A 509 5.23 -6.49 5.08
C ILE A 509 6.44 -7.37 5.38
N SER A 510 7.03 -7.93 4.34
CA SER A 510 8.29 -8.68 4.44
C SER A 510 9.33 -8.10 3.47
N SER A 511 10.52 -7.79 3.98
CA SER A 511 11.62 -7.26 3.16
C SER A 511 12.97 -7.82 3.60
N GLU A 512 13.86 -8.05 2.64
CA GLU A 512 15.24 -8.46 2.93
C GLU A 512 16.14 -7.31 3.38
N VAL A 513 15.76 -6.05 3.11
CA VAL A 513 16.60 -4.87 3.41
C VAL A 513 15.91 -3.96 4.41
N GLU A 514 14.88 -3.24 4.01
CA GLU A 514 14.21 -2.25 4.83
C GLU A 514 12.69 -2.38 4.74
N ALA A 515 12.00 -2.29 5.89
CA ALA A 515 10.56 -2.32 5.93
C ALA A 515 9.98 -1.25 6.84
N GLY A 516 9.06 -0.44 6.31
CA GLY A 516 8.30 0.55 7.05
C GLY A 516 6.80 0.27 7.00
N GLY A 517 6.12 0.28 8.15
CA GLY A 517 4.68 0.12 8.18
C GLY A 517 3.96 1.20 7.36
N ILE A 518 4.45 2.44 7.43
CA ILE A 518 3.94 3.59 6.66
C ILE A 518 4.96 4.03 5.63
N ALA A 519 6.19 4.39 6.05
CA ALA A 519 7.24 4.83 5.14
C ALA A 519 8.53 4.02 5.34
N CYS A 520 9.31 3.85 4.27
CA CYS A 520 10.52 3.03 4.35
C CYS A 520 11.79 3.87 4.37
N PHE A 521 12.33 4.20 3.22
CA PHE A 521 13.64 4.82 3.09
C PHE A 521 13.53 6.23 2.52
N THR A 522 14.22 7.15 3.17
CA THR A 522 14.32 8.53 2.72
C THR A 522 15.79 8.96 2.79
N ALA A 523 16.42 9.12 1.63
CA ALA A 523 17.79 9.62 1.54
C ALA A 523 17.81 11.05 1.01
N TYR A 524 18.30 11.98 1.80
CA TYR A 524 18.44 13.37 1.38
C TYR A 524 19.71 14.01 1.93
N TYR A 525 20.43 14.69 1.06
CA TYR A 525 21.56 15.52 1.43
C TYR A 525 21.23 16.99 1.18
N LYS A 526 21.06 17.76 2.24
CA LYS A 526 20.91 19.21 2.13
C LYS A 526 22.22 19.81 1.60
N THR A 527 22.15 20.48 0.46
CA THR A 527 23.30 21.07 -0.21
C THR A 527 23.50 22.54 0.15
N GLU A 528 22.50 23.20 0.74
CA GLU A 528 22.53 24.64 1.07
C GLU A 528 22.05 24.92 2.50
N GLU A 529 22.69 25.86 3.18
CA GLU A 529 22.38 26.21 4.57
C GLU A 529 20.98 26.81 4.80
N ASN A 530 20.31 27.31 3.77
CA ASN A 530 19.03 28.00 3.84
C ASN A 530 17.87 27.22 3.22
N ALA A 531 18.04 25.93 2.97
CA ALA A 531 16.96 25.10 2.41
C ALA A 531 15.75 25.04 3.37
N ASN A 532 14.57 25.27 2.82
CA ASN A 532 13.31 25.16 3.55
C ASN A 532 12.69 23.79 3.26
N THR A 533 13.05 22.80 4.06
CA THR A 533 12.63 21.42 3.90
C THR A 533 11.95 20.94 5.17
N SER A 534 10.85 20.17 5.00
CA SER A 534 10.18 19.53 6.13
C SER A 534 9.61 18.17 5.75
N PHE A 535 9.66 17.27 6.72
CA PHE A 535 9.05 15.94 6.63
C PHE A 535 8.17 15.70 7.84
N ALA A 536 6.92 15.27 7.62
CA ALA A 536 6.01 15.00 8.71
C ALA A 536 5.22 13.70 8.47
N ILE A 537 5.07 12.90 9.52
CA ILE A 537 4.16 11.75 9.57
C ILE A 537 3.23 11.96 10.77
N ARG A 538 1.93 12.15 10.52
CA ARG A 538 0.96 12.46 11.57
C ARG A 538 -0.21 11.50 11.59
N ASN A 539 -0.59 11.05 12.79
CA ASN A 539 -1.78 10.22 13.02
C ASN A 539 -1.83 8.93 12.17
N CYS A 540 -0.69 8.46 11.69
CA CYS A 540 -0.62 7.26 10.84
C CYS A 540 -0.62 5.99 11.69
N LYS A 541 -1.16 4.89 11.14
CA LYS A 541 -1.35 3.63 11.85
C LYS A 541 -0.79 2.45 11.08
N ASN A 542 -0.05 1.60 11.78
CA ASN A 542 0.34 0.28 11.27
C ASN A 542 -0.19 -0.82 12.18
N SER A 543 -0.96 -1.74 11.61
CA SER A 543 -1.40 -2.97 12.28
C SER A 543 -0.86 -4.25 11.62
N GLY A 544 -0.30 -4.13 10.41
CA GLY A 544 0.38 -5.23 9.72
C GLY A 544 1.71 -5.59 10.37
N ASN A 545 2.06 -6.87 10.34
CA ASN A 545 3.34 -7.35 10.86
C ASN A 545 4.48 -7.04 9.88
N LEU A 546 5.64 -6.68 10.42
CA LEU A 546 6.85 -6.49 9.64
C LEU A 546 7.82 -7.66 9.89
N SER A 547 8.38 -8.20 8.82
CA SER A 547 9.35 -9.31 8.93
C SER A 547 10.52 -9.16 7.97
N SER A 548 11.71 -9.59 8.42
CA SER A 548 12.87 -9.71 7.56
C SER A 548 13.47 -11.10 7.65
N PRO A 549 13.68 -11.79 6.51
CA PRO A 549 14.36 -13.09 6.47
C PRO A 549 15.88 -12.96 6.42
N THR A 550 16.46 -11.81 6.84
CA THR A 550 17.90 -11.57 6.84
C THR A 550 18.44 -11.28 8.23
N THR A 551 19.77 -11.30 8.35
CA THR A 551 20.50 -10.96 9.59
C THR A 551 20.97 -9.51 9.63
N ASN A 552 20.59 -8.72 8.62
CA ASN A 552 20.96 -7.31 8.53
C ASN A 552 19.81 -6.56 7.85
N GLY A 553 19.27 -5.54 8.50
CA GLY A 553 18.16 -4.76 7.97
C GLY A 553 17.58 -3.78 8.97
N TYR A 554 16.73 -2.88 8.45
CA TYR A 554 16.08 -1.84 9.24
C TYR A 554 14.57 -1.97 9.14
N MET A 555 13.88 -2.05 10.28
CA MET A 555 12.43 -2.10 10.30
C MET A 555 11.85 -1.09 11.29
N GLY A 556 10.85 -0.33 10.86
CA GLY A 556 10.12 0.60 11.69
C GLY A 556 8.62 0.42 11.56
N GLY A 557 7.91 0.36 12.67
CA GLY A 557 6.45 0.19 12.67
C GLY A 557 5.75 1.31 11.90
N ILE A 558 6.32 2.51 11.86
CA ILE A 558 5.87 3.66 11.07
C ILE A 558 6.91 4.01 10.01
N LEU A 559 8.15 4.28 10.39
CA LEU A 559 9.23 4.69 9.49
C LEU A 559 10.43 3.76 9.63
N ALA A 560 10.89 3.12 8.55
CA ALA A 560 12.06 2.25 8.62
C ALA A 560 13.35 3.04 8.88
N VAL A 561 13.65 4.00 8.03
CA VAL A 561 14.86 4.84 8.15
C VAL A 561 14.52 6.29 7.85
N ASP A 562 14.88 7.19 8.75
CA ASP A 562 14.95 8.63 8.48
C ASP A 562 16.39 9.00 8.07
N GLY A 563 16.61 9.13 6.77
CA GLY A 563 17.88 9.58 6.19
C GLY A 563 17.93 11.08 5.89
N PHE A 564 16.91 11.85 6.27
CA PHE A 564 16.85 13.29 6.04
C PHE A 564 17.82 14.05 6.95
N MET A 565 19.04 14.16 6.54
CA MET A 565 20.05 14.98 7.25
C MET A 565 19.68 16.46 7.10
N LEU A 566 19.54 17.16 8.23
CA LEU A 566 19.32 18.61 8.31
C LEU A 566 17.90 19.09 7.95
N THR A 567 16.94 18.20 7.88
CA THR A 567 15.52 18.53 7.71
C THR A 567 14.83 18.49 9.08
N LYS A 568 13.80 19.32 9.26
CA LYS A 568 12.89 19.15 10.38
C LYS A 568 12.01 17.93 10.12
N THR A 569 12.19 16.89 10.92
CA THR A 569 11.34 15.68 10.88
C THR A 569 10.39 15.68 12.08
N GLU A 570 9.10 15.45 11.82
CA GLU A 570 8.05 15.36 12.84
C GLU A 570 7.26 14.07 12.68
N ILE A 571 7.21 13.25 13.73
CA ILE A 571 6.40 12.03 13.79
C ILE A 571 5.49 12.17 14.99
N ASP A 572 4.20 12.42 14.75
CA ASP A 572 3.24 12.76 15.81
C ASP A 572 1.97 11.93 15.75
N GLY A 573 1.49 11.51 16.92
CA GLY A 573 0.21 10.80 17.04
C GLY A 573 0.16 9.43 16.35
N CYS A 574 1.29 8.82 16.00
CA CYS A 574 1.33 7.58 15.23
C CYS A 574 1.21 6.34 16.11
N GLU A 575 0.58 5.29 15.58
CA GLU A 575 0.30 4.04 16.29
C GLU A 575 0.87 2.83 15.53
N ASN A 576 1.68 2.00 16.19
CA ASN A 576 2.04 0.67 15.70
C ASN A 576 1.51 -0.42 16.62
N SER A 577 0.72 -1.34 16.07
CA SER A 577 0.26 -2.55 16.74
C SER A 577 0.79 -3.84 16.08
N GLY A 578 1.39 -3.73 14.91
CA GLY A 578 2.03 -4.85 14.21
C GLY A 578 3.32 -5.29 14.87
N ASN A 579 3.61 -6.58 14.83
CA ASN A 579 4.85 -7.15 15.33
C ASN A 579 5.99 -6.96 14.36
N ILE A 580 7.21 -6.79 14.87
CA ILE A 580 8.42 -6.64 14.08
C ILE A 580 9.35 -7.82 14.39
N SER A 581 9.75 -8.57 13.34
CA SER A 581 10.53 -9.80 13.52
C SER A 581 11.64 -9.97 12.48
N PHE A 582 12.85 -10.27 12.96
CA PHE A 582 13.95 -10.74 12.13
C PHE A 582 14.05 -12.25 12.28
N THR A 583 13.71 -12.98 11.22
CA THR A 583 13.43 -14.42 11.29
C THR A 583 14.61 -15.32 10.90
N LYS A 584 15.70 -14.74 10.37
CA LYS A 584 16.87 -15.51 9.99
C LYS A 584 17.84 -15.68 11.16
N GLN A 585 18.15 -16.91 11.46
CA GLN A 585 19.18 -17.26 12.42
C GLN A 585 20.56 -17.29 11.77
N TRP A 586 21.50 -16.53 12.32
CA TRP A 586 22.89 -16.62 11.87
C TRP A 586 23.58 -17.82 12.51
N VAL A 587 24.02 -18.76 11.67
CA VAL A 587 24.82 -19.91 12.12
C VAL A 587 26.29 -19.63 11.78
N MET A 588 27.08 -19.28 12.77
CA MET A 588 28.50 -18.92 12.62
C MET A 588 29.37 -20.16 12.44
N GLY A 589 29.88 -20.38 11.24
CA GLY A 589 30.81 -21.45 10.91
C GLY A 589 32.30 -21.03 10.96
N GLU A 590 33.21 -21.99 10.80
CA GLU A 590 34.67 -21.72 10.74
C GLU A 590 35.06 -20.77 9.59
N ALA A 591 34.33 -20.84 8.48
CA ALA A 591 34.55 -19.96 7.32
C ALA A 591 34.24 -18.49 7.61
N ASP A 592 33.36 -18.19 8.57
CA ASP A 592 33.03 -16.82 8.97
C ASP A 592 34.12 -16.19 9.84
N LEU A 593 34.99 -16.99 10.43
CA LEU A 593 36.04 -16.56 11.32
C LEU A 593 37.43 -16.44 10.65
N LYS A 594 37.62 -17.04 9.48
CA LYS A 594 38.93 -17.10 8.80
C LYS A 594 38.77 -16.99 7.30
N THR A 595 39.43 -15.99 6.70
CA THR A 595 39.57 -15.86 5.23
C THR A 595 40.97 -16.31 4.81
N GLU A 596 41.10 -16.88 3.60
CA GLU A 596 42.43 -17.09 3.01
C GLU A 596 42.83 -15.86 2.19
N ASN A 597 44.01 -15.29 2.48
CA ASN A 597 44.58 -14.23 1.65
C ASN A 597 45.10 -14.77 0.33
N ASP A 598 45.52 -13.91 -0.57
CA ASP A 598 46.06 -14.26 -1.90
C ASP A 598 47.32 -15.17 -1.84
N GLU A 599 47.93 -15.34 -0.67
CA GLU A 599 49.09 -16.22 -0.42
C GLU A 599 48.70 -17.55 0.22
N GLY A 600 47.40 -17.79 0.48
CA GLY A 600 46.87 -19.03 1.09
C GLY A 600 47.07 -19.10 2.59
N GLU A 601 47.39 -17.98 3.25
CA GLU A 601 47.45 -17.88 4.71
C GLU A 601 46.05 -17.53 5.25
N LYS A 602 45.65 -18.20 6.34
CA LYS A 602 44.38 -17.94 7.02
C LYS A 602 44.51 -16.67 7.87
N GLU A 603 43.86 -15.62 7.47
CA GLU A 603 43.69 -14.38 8.23
C GLU A 603 42.32 -14.35 8.93
N ASP A 604 42.25 -13.59 10.04
CA ASP A 604 40.95 -13.31 10.67
C ASP A 604 40.04 -12.61 9.65
N ALA A 605 38.91 -13.20 9.38
CA ALA A 605 37.95 -12.63 8.45
C ALA A 605 37.54 -11.24 8.95
N SER A 606 37.58 -10.24 8.06
CA SER A 606 36.92 -8.97 8.31
C SER A 606 35.40 -9.17 8.22
N LEU A 607 34.81 -9.73 9.25
CA LEU A 607 33.37 -9.87 9.37
C LEU A 607 32.73 -8.48 9.44
N PHE A 608 31.77 -8.23 8.59
CA PHE A 608 30.95 -7.02 8.73
C PHE A 608 30.07 -7.13 9.99
N THR A 609 29.87 -6.03 10.67
CA THR A 609 28.93 -5.99 11.80
C THR A 609 27.56 -6.38 11.30
N LEU A 610 27.04 -7.49 11.83
CA LEU A 610 25.68 -7.96 11.58
C LEU A 610 24.77 -7.23 12.56
N SER A 611 23.88 -6.39 12.07
CA SER A 611 22.99 -5.62 12.91
C SER A 611 21.56 -5.67 12.38
N VAL A 612 20.68 -6.15 13.22
CA VAL A 612 19.23 -6.01 13.05
C VAL A 612 18.80 -4.78 13.85
N MET A 613 18.09 -3.85 13.19
CA MET A 613 17.62 -2.64 13.82
C MET A 613 16.13 -2.50 13.68
N GLY A 614 15.41 -2.66 14.79
CA GLY A 614 13.95 -2.64 14.81
C GLY A 614 13.42 -1.61 15.78
N GLY A 615 12.59 -0.67 15.31
CA GLY A 615 11.89 0.30 16.13
C GLY A 615 10.38 0.17 16.03
N GLY A 616 9.69 0.19 17.15
CA GLY A 616 8.24 0.12 17.16
C GLY A 616 7.58 1.25 16.39
N ILE A 617 8.22 2.42 16.31
CA ILE A 617 7.82 3.57 15.51
C ILE A 617 8.86 3.82 14.42
N VAL A 618 10.12 4.04 14.77
CA VAL A 618 11.21 4.34 13.83
C VAL A 618 12.30 3.28 13.94
N GLY A 619 12.69 2.68 12.84
CA GLY A 619 13.77 1.68 12.81
C GLY A 619 15.13 2.32 13.05
N ARG A 620 15.47 3.35 12.30
CA ARG A 620 16.75 4.06 12.43
C ARG A 620 16.63 5.54 12.08
N ILE A 621 17.44 6.37 12.74
CA ILE A 621 17.65 7.78 12.37
C ILE A 621 19.13 7.98 12.02
N GLY A 622 19.41 8.54 10.82
CA GLY A 622 20.70 8.99 10.35
C GLY A 622 21.24 8.38 9.08
N GLU A 623 22.51 8.71 8.77
CA GLU A 623 23.16 8.33 7.51
C GLU A 623 23.07 6.83 7.24
N SER A 624 22.52 6.46 6.10
CA SER A 624 22.67 5.12 5.56
C SER A 624 24.16 4.94 5.19
N VAL A 625 24.79 3.89 5.68
CA VAL A 625 26.20 3.55 5.43
C VAL A 625 26.53 3.34 3.95
N LEU A 626 25.54 3.35 3.10
CA LEU A 626 25.62 2.91 1.70
C LEU A 626 25.99 4.01 0.69
N LEU A 627 26.20 5.24 1.09
CA LEU A 627 26.61 6.32 0.18
C LEU A 627 28.05 6.81 0.39
N SER A 628 28.97 5.94 0.78
CA SER A 628 30.41 6.23 0.64
C SER A 628 30.87 5.92 -0.78
N VAL A 629 30.37 6.65 -1.76
CA VAL A 629 30.99 6.72 -3.07
C VAL A 629 31.74 8.06 -3.18
N ASP A 630 32.84 8.11 -2.61
CA ASP A 630 34.10 8.84 -2.94
C ASP A 630 34.94 8.96 -1.67
N ALA A 631 35.73 7.94 -1.43
CA ALA A 631 36.72 7.92 -0.33
C ALA A 631 37.79 9.03 -0.46
N ASP A 632 37.81 9.75 -1.57
CA ASP A 632 38.83 10.76 -1.87
C ASP A 632 38.37 12.22 -1.72
N LYS A 633 37.15 12.47 -1.26
CA LYS A 633 36.68 13.83 -0.90
C LYS A 633 35.91 13.79 0.42
N PRO A 634 36.56 14.00 1.54
CA PRO A 634 35.82 14.43 2.73
C PRO A 634 35.33 15.85 2.46
N SER A 635 34.12 15.98 1.95
CA SER A 635 33.40 17.24 2.06
C SER A 635 33.02 17.40 3.54
N LYS A 636 33.96 17.81 4.35
CA LYS A 636 33.66 18.48 5.62
C LYS A 636 33.08 19.85 5.29
N SER A 637 31.86 19.89 4.77
CA SER A 637 31.03 21.03 5.02
C SER A 637 30.82 21.04 6.54
N GLU A 638 31.30 22.06 7.20
CA GLU A 638 30.89 22.41 8.57
C GLU A 638 29.42 22.81 8.50
N ILE A 639 28.55 21.82 8.37
CA ILE A 639 27.11 21.98 8.38
C ILE A 639 26.77 22.43 9.79
N ASN A 640 26.04 23.51 9.89
CA ASN A 640 25.63 24.10 11.17
C ASN A 640 24.63 23.14 11.83
N LYS A 641 25.12 22.23 12.65
CA LYS A 641 24.44 21.08 13.27
C LYS A 641 23.32 21.44 14.25
N LYS A 642 23.00 22.73 14.40
CA LYS A 642 22.02 23.22 15.39
C LYS A 642 20.57 23.13 14.94
N ASP A 643 20.29 22.86 13.64
CA ASP A 643 18.98 23.03 13.09
C ASP A 643 18.29 21.72 12.70
N ALA A 644 18.97 20.57 12.76
CA ALA A 644 18.35 19.27 12.51
C ALA A 644 17.65 18.78 13.78
N LEU A 645 16.33 18.79 13.75
CA LEU A 645 15.47 18.37 14.85
C LEU A 645 14.54 17.26 14.41
N VAL A 646 14.68 16.10 15.03
CA VAL A 646 13.69 15.02 14.90
C VAL A 646 12.82 15.03 16.16
N MET A 647 11.50 15.21 15.95
CA MET A 647 10.50 15.18 17.01
C MET A 647 9.65 13.91 16.85
N ILE A 648 9.59 13.09 17.87
CA ILE A 648 8.70 11.93 17.95
C ILE A 648 7.78 12.14 19.14
N SER A 649 6.51 12.44 18.88
CA SER A 649 5.56 12.83 19.92
C SER A 649 4.25 12.05 19.83
N ASN A 650 3.62 11.84 20.98
CA ASN A 650 2.30 11.19 21.11
C ASN A 650 2.18 9.82 20.42
N CYS A 651 3.30 9.13 20.18
CA CYS A 651 3.36 7.88 19.45
C CYS A 651 3.19 6.66 20.37
N THR A 652 2.52 5.64 19.87
CA THR A 652 2.26 4.42 20.65
C THR A 652 2.70 3.18 19.88
N ASN A 653 3.51 2.33 20.51
CA ASN A 653 3.82 0.99 20.02
C ASN A 653 3.31 -0.08 20.97
N THR A 654 2.39 -0.93 20.52
CA THR A 654 1.89 -2.10 21.23
C THR A 654 2.37 -3.42 20.61
N GLY A 655 3.00 -3.35 19.43
CA GLY A 655 3.59 -4.50 18.75
C GLY A 655 4.84 -5.04 19.48
N SER A 656 5.09 -6.32 19.33
CA SER A 656 6.31 -6.96 19.84
C SER A 656 7.46 -6.81 18.87
N LEU A 657 8.70 -6.82 19.41
CA LEU A 657 9.92 -6.84 18.62
C LEU A 657 10.70 -8.11 18.94
N SER A 658 11.18 -8.80 17.91
CA SER A 658 11.92 -10.06 18.08
C SER A 658 12.98 -10.24 17.00
N TYR A 659 14.03 -11.01 17.36
CA TYR A 659 15.07 -11.46 16.43
C TYR A 659 15.56 -12.84 16.86
N GLU A 660 16.18 -13.57 15.90
CA GLU A 660 16.80 -14.85 16.17
C GLU A 660 18.24 -14.69 16.65
N GLU A 661 18.56 -15.28 17.80
CA GLU A 661 19.92 -15.25 18.36
C GLU A 661 20.88 -16.10 17.49
N PRO A 662 22.13 -15.64 17.27
CA PRO A 662 23.15 -16.43 16.57
C PRO A 662 23.37 -17.79 17.20
N GLN A 663 23.61 -18.78 16.35
CA GLN A 663 23.99 -20.14 16.78
C GLN A 663 25.41 -20.47 16.38
N LYS A 664 26.04 -21.30 17.21
CA LYS A 664 27.35 -21.85 16.93
C LYS A 664 27.26 -22.95 15.88
N GLY A 665 27.96 -22.78 14.78
CA GLY A 665 28.09 -23.80 13.72
C GLY A 665 29.23 -24.82 13.99
N ASP A 666 29.37 -25.74 13.06
CA ASP A 666 30.40 -26.76 13.08
C ASP A 666 31.82 -26.16 12.92
N GLY A 667 32.80 -26.74 13.65
CA GLY A 667 34.21 -26.34 13.56
C GLY A 667 34.59 -25.14 14.43
N VAL A 668 33.64 -24.47 15.05
CA VAL A 668 33.87 -23.26 15.90
C VAL A 668 33.85 -23.69 17.39
N THR A 669 34.83 -23.25 18.15
CA THR A 669 34.81 -23.44 19.61
C THR A 669 33.82 -22.47 20.28
N GLU A 670 33.39 -22.81 21.50
CA GLU A 670 32.50 -21.92 22.27
C GLU A 670 33.13 -20.56 22.55
N GLU A 671 34.44 -20.51 22.82
CA GLU A 671 35.19 -19.27 23.10
C GLU A 671 35.27 -18.39 21.87
N GLU A 672 35.56 -18.95 20.69
CA GLU A 672 35.57 -18.23 19.41
C GLU A 672 34.17 -17.71 19.06
N PHE A 673 33.12 -18.52 19.27
CA PHE A 673 31.75 -18.11 19.04
C PHE A 673 31.36 -16.93 19.93
N GLN A 674 31.60 -17.00 21.25
CA GLN A 674 31.24 -15.92 22.16
C GLN A 674 32.03 -14.64 21.87
N LYS A 675 33.31 -14.76 21.52
CA LYS A 675 34.13 -13.61 21.09
C LYS A 675 33.57 -12.95 19.85
N ALA A 676 33.33 -13.73 18.80
CA ALA A 676 32.81 -13.21 17.56
C ALA A 676 31.38 -12.66 17.70
N LYS A 677 30.51 -13.33 18.46
CA LYS A 677 29.18 -12.84 18.79
C LYS A 677 29.25 -11.46 19.47
N ALA A 678 30.12 -11.29 20.45
CA ALA A 678 30.29 -10.02 21.15
C ALA A 678 30.86 -8.91 20.25
N GLU A 679 31.66 -9.26 19.26
CA GLU A 679 32.32 -8.32 18.35
C GLU A 679 31.42 -7.92 17.19
N TYR A 680 30.74 -8.86 16.54
CA TYR A 680 30.05 -8.67 15.27
C TYR A 680 28.51 -8.62 15.36
N TRP A 681 27.89 -9.23 16.39
CA TRP A 681 26.44 -9.23 16.56
C TRP A 681 25.98 -8.03 17.41
N LYS A 682 25.32 -7.06 16.76
CA LYS A 682 24.90 -5.80 17.39
C LYS A 682 23.40 -5.54 17.15
N PRO A 683 22.49 -6.35 17.70
CA PRO A 683 21.07 -6.08 17.59
C PRO A 683 20.69 -4.80 18.32
N SER A 684 19.84 -3.99 17.68
CA SER A 684 19.32 -2.75 18.26
C SER A 684 17.80 -2.71 18.09
N MET A 685 17.09 -3.00 19.17
CA MET A 685 15.63 -3.11 19.20
C MET A 685 15.05 -2.16 20.23
N GLY A 686 14.18 -1.23 19.80
CA GLY A 686 13.56 -0.25 20.69
C GLY A 686 12.08 -0.07 20.44
N GLY A 687 11.29 0.05 21.49
CA GLY A 687 9.85 0.20 21.42
C GLY A 687 9.37 1.41 20.62
N ILE A 688 10.19 2.45 20.56
CA ILE A 688 9.95 3.66 19.76
C ILE A 688 11.01 3.76 18.66
N LEU A 689 12.29 3.77 19.00
CA LEU A 689 13.40 3.93 18.06
C LEU A 689 14.38 2.75 18.16
N GLY A 690 14.64 2.09 17.04
CA GLY A 690 15.56 0.97 16.97
C GLY A 690 17.01 1.39 17.15
N ASP A 691 17.47 2.35 16.37
CA ASP A 691 18.85 2.85 16.43
C ASP A 691 18.94 4.35 16.25
N CYS A 692 19.70 5.01 17.13
CA CYS A 692 20.09 6.41 17.02
C CYS A 692 21.60 6.61 17.14
N SER A 693 22.39 5.62 16.78
CA SER A 693 23.86 5.67 16.82
C SER A 693 24.49 6.67 15.84
N CYS A 694 23.68 7.43 15.16
CA CYS A 694 24.08 8.43 14.20
C CYS A 694 24.82 9.57 14.88
N THR A 695 26.07 9.50 14.66
CA THR A 695 27.03 10.38 15.23
C THR A 695 26.86 11.82 14.77
N ASN A 696 26.97 12.72 15.73
CA ASN A 696 27.39 14.08 15.55
C ASN A 696 26.37 15.10 15.06
N GLY A 697 25.39 15.42 15.89
CA GLY A 697 24.75 16.71 15.84
C GLY A 697 23.26 16.74 15.62
N PHE A 698 22.59 15.58 15.55
CA PHE A 698 21.13 15.52 15.57
C PHE A 698 20.62 15.59 17.01
N SER A 699 19.54 16.34 17.23
CA SER A 699 18.74 16.22 18.44
C SER A 699 17.49 15.42 18.11
N VAL A 700 17.31 14.29 18.77
CA VAL A 700 16.06 13.54 18.74
C VAL A 700 15.34 13.80 20.04
N ASN A 701 14.13 14.34 19.94
CA ASN A 701 13.29 14.63 21.08
C ASN A 701 12.08 13.70 21.10
N PHE A 702 11.80 13.14 22.26
CA PHE A 702 10.64 12.29 22.50
C PHE A 702 9.68 12.99 23.43
N GLU A 703 8.40 12.96 23.12
CA GLU A 703 7.35 13.53 23.96
C GLU A 703 6.12 12.61 23.98
N ASN A 704 5.63 12.26 25.17
CA ASN A 704 4.41 11.45 25.37
C ASN A 704 4.38 10.12 24.59
N CYS A 705 5.52 9.46 24.34
CA CYS A 705 5.59 8.19 23.65
C CYS A 705 5.36 7.00 24.59
N THR A 706 4.62 5.99 24.13
CA THR A 706 4.33 4.75 24.88
C THR A 706 4.75 3.51 24.10
N TYR A 707 5.27 2.49 24.81
CA TYR A 707 5.70 1.24 24.18
C TYR A 707 5.54 0.03 25.12
N SER A 708 5.45 -1.15 24.53
CA SER A 708 5.26 -2.42 25.24
C SER A 708 6.55 -3.26 25.41
N THR A 709 7.67 -2.79 24.91
CA THR A 709 8.97 -3.48 24.91
C THR A 709 9.83 -3.09 26.11
N GLU A 710 10.90 -3.84 26.36
CA GLU A 710 11.83 -3.58 27.51
C GLU A 710 12.55 -2.23 27.40
N ARG A 711 12.78 -1.74 26.18
CA ARG A 711 13.50 -0.51 25.92
C ARG A 711 12.74 0.36 24.92
N GLY A 712 12.75 1.66 25.14
CA GLY A 712 12.19 2.64 24.20
C GLY A 712 13.11 2.89 23.01
N VAL A 713 14.44 2.91 23.25
CA VAL A 713 15.48 3.03 22.22
C VAL A 713 16.43 1.86 22.32
N GLY A 714 16.77 1.22 21.20
CA GLY A 714 17.51 -0.03 21.17
C GLY A 714 18.91 0.08 21.77
N ASN A 715 19.68 1.08 21.40
CA ASN A 715 21.06 1.30 21.85
C ASN A 715 21.19 2.22 23.05
N VAL A 716 20.14 2.91 23.44
CA VAL A 716 20.13 3.88 24.54
C VAL A 716 18.88 3.67 25.38
N GLU A 717 19.03 3.65 26.68
CA GLU A 717 17.87 3.74 27.57
C GLU A 717 17.28 5.15 27.45
N LEU A 718 15.97 5.23 27.21
CA LEU A 718 15.30 6.52 27.23
C LEU A 718 15.43 7.14 28.63
N PRO A 719 15.73 8.43 28.74
CA PRO A 719 15.68 9.11 30.04
C PRO A 719 14.30 8.92 30.69
N ASP A 720 14.30 8.83 32.01
CA ASP A 720 13.07 8.64 32.82
C ASP A 720 11.96 9.66 32.50
N SER A 721 12.35 10.83 31.98
CA SER A 721 11.44 11.89 31.57
C SER A 721 10.57 11.56 30.34
N THR A 722 10.94 10.54 29.56
CA THR A 722 10.17 10.11 28.37
C THR A 722 9.06 9.12 28.70
N LEU A 723 9.12 8.48 29.86
CA LEU A 723 8.04 7.65 30.41
C LEU A 723 6.98 8.47 31.15
N GLU A 724 6.91 9.74 30.85
CA GLU A 724 6.00 10.65 31.56
C GLU A 724 4.55 10.17 31.43
N LYS A 725 4.04 9.72 32.60
CA LYS A 725 2.64 9.56 32.95
C LYS A 725 1.92 8.47 32.18
N MET A 726 1.71 7.35 32.82
CA MET A 726 0.68 6.40 32.39
C MET A 726 -0.62 7.17 32.19
N ALA A 727 -1.06 7.34 30.94
CA ALA A 727 -2.30 8.05 30.60
C ALA A 727 -3.50 7.55 31.41
N ALA A 728 -3.54 6.26 31.76
CA ALA A 728 -4.54 5.67 32.65
C ALA A 728 -4.61 6.37 34.03
N VAL A 729 -3.48 6.70 34.63
CA VAL A 729 -3.42 7.34 35.96
C VAL A 729 -3.94 8.77 35.92
N GLU A 730 -3.63 9.52 34.86
CA GLU A 730 -4.15 10.87 34.61
C GLU A 730 -5.68 10.90 34.45
N ILE A 731 -6.22 9.90 33.73
CA ILE A 731 -7.67 9.73 33.55
C ILE A 731 -8.36 9.38 34.86
N GLY A 732 -7.63 8.87 35.86
CA GLY A 732 -8.16 8.55 37.20
C GLY A 732 -8.10 7.07 37.55
N TYR A 733 -7.56 6.19 36.71
CA TYR A 733 -7.32 4.80 37.07
C TYR A 733 -6.33 4.72 38.22
N ARG A 734 -6.58 3.79 39.16
CA ARG A 734 -5.72 3.53 40.31
C ARG A 734 -5.38 2.04 40.46
N HIS A 735 -6.14 1.17 39.79
CA HIS A 735 -5.91 -0.27 39.76
C HIS A 735 -5.17 -0.62 38.47
N ILE A 736 -3.95 -1.16 38.61
CA ILE A 736 -3.04 -1.48 37.51
C ILE A 736 -2.77 -2.97 37.55
N ASP A 737 -3.18 -3.70 36.52
CA ASP A 737 -3.00 -5.15 36.39
C ASP A 737 -1.91 -5.50 35.40
N THR A 738 -0.94 -6.33 35.83
CA THR A 738 0.09 -6.92 34.98
C THR A 738 0.31 -8.39 35.36
N ALA A 739 1.31 -9.04 34.76
CA ALA A 739 1.70 -10.41 35.06
C ALA A 739 3.16 -10.68 34.64
N GLN A 740 3.83 -11.64 35.29
CA GLN A 740 5.14 -12.13 34.89
C GLN A 740 5.16 -12.59 33.43
N ALA A 741 4.10 -13.27 33.00
CA ALA A 741 3.95 -13.77 31.63
C ALA A 741 3.82 -12.67 30.55
N TYR A 742 3.55 -11.41 30.93
CA TYR A 742 3.41 -10.32 29.97
C TYR A 742 4.75 -9.66 29.59
N GLY A 743 5.81 -9.94 30.33
CA GLY A 743 7.16 -9.40 30.08
C GLY A 743 7.31 -7.89 30.31
N ASN A 744 6.30 -7.20 30.83
CA ASN A 744 6.23 -5.74 30.95
C ASN A 744 6.31 -5.20 32.40
N GLU A 745 6.64 -6.06 33.40
CA GLU A 745 6.67 -5.67 34.83
C GLU A 745 7.62 -4.50 35.10
N ARG A 746 8.78 -4.44 34.44
CA ARG A 746 9.74 -3.33 34.56
C ARG A 746 9.12 -1.98 34.16
N GLY A 747 8.46 -1.93 32.98
CA GLY A 747 7.79 -0.73 32.47
C GLY A 747 6.61 -0.30 33.36
N VAL A 748 5.82 -1.28 33.87
CA VAL A 748 4.74 -0.99 34.83
C VAL A 748 5.32 -0.44 36.14
N GLY A 749 6.40 -1.04 36.67
CA GLY A 749 7.06 -0.54 37.87
C GLY A 749 7.59 0.89 37.69
N GLU A 750 8.18 1.19 36.55
CA GLU A 750 8.62 2.54 36.19
C GLU A 750 7.44 3.53 36.13
N GLY A 751 6.36 3.17 35.42
CA GLY A 751 5.16 3.98 35.38
C GLY A 751 4.58 4.26 36.77
N VAL A 752 4.54 3.26 37.65
CA VAL A 752 4.09 3.39 39.05
C VAL A 752 4.97 4.36 39.84
N ARG A 753 6.31 4.30 39.69
CA ARG A 753 7.26 5.17 40.41
C ARG A 753 7.28 6.61 39.89
N THR A 754 6.95 6.84 38.61
CA THR A 754 7.12 8.14 37.94
C THR A 754 5.80 8.88 37.64
N CYS A 755 4.64 8.24 37.79
CA CYS A 755 3.32 8.83 37.45
C CYS A 755 2.89 10.02 38.34
N GLY A 756 3.68 10.37 39.36
CA GLY A 756 3.38 11.51 40.26
C GLY A 756 2.26 11.29 41.26
N ILE A 757 1.67 10.09 41.33
CA ILE A 757 0.69 9.69 42.35
C ILE A 757 1.40 8.97 43.50
N PRO A 758 1.07 9.30 44.77
CA PRO A 758 1.61 8.55 45.92
C PRO A 758 1.41 7.05 45.74
N ARG A 759 2.46 6.24 46.00
CA ARG A 759 2.42 4.79 45.81
C ARG A 759 1.24 4.11 46.53
N GLU A 760 0.89 4.63 47.71
CA GLU A 760 -0.22 4.14 48.53
C GLU A 760 -1.61 4.41 47.95
N GLU A 761 -1.71 5.30 46.94
CA GLU A 761 -2.97 5.56 46.22
C GLU A 761 -3.14 4.65 44.98
N LEU A 762 -2.11 3.89 44.64
CA LEU A 762 -2.13 2.95 43.52
C LEU A 762 -2.31 1.52 44.03
N PHE A 763 -3.14 0.75 43.32
CA PHE A 763 -3.35 -0.68 43.54
C PHE A 763 -2.70 -1.46 42.39
N VAL A 764 -1.53 -2.05 42.65
CA VAL A 764 -0.71 -2.69 41.63
C VAL A 764 -0.78 -4.20 41.78
N VAL A 765 -1.16 -4.89 40.72
CA VAL A 765 -1.34 -6.35 40.68
C VAL A 765 -0.37 -6.97 39.70
N SER A 766 0.29 -8.06 40.09
CA SER A 766 0.98 -8.98 39.18
C SER A 766 0.57 -10.42 39.42
N LYS A 767 1.06 -11.35 38.60
CA LYS A 767 0.64 -12.74 38.62
C LYS A 767 1.84 -13.67 38.57
N VAL A 768 1.90 -14.66 39.51
CA VAL A 768 2.85 -15.77 39.44
C VAL A 768 2.57 -16.59 38.20
N ALA A 769 3.56 -16.82 37.36
CA ALA A 769 3.42 -17.61 36.14
C ALA A 769 2.76 -18.96 36.38
N ALA A 770 1.89 -19.38 35.47
CA ALA A 770 1.12 -20.60 35.57
C ALA A 770 1.97 -21.88 35.71
N GLU A 771 3.21 -21.81 35.24
CA GLU A 771 4.23 -22.87 35.25
C GLU A 771 4.88 -23.06 36.61
N HIS A 772 4.85 -22.03 37.50
CA HIS A 772 5.46 -22.12 38.84
C HIS A 772 4.56 -22.91 39.80
N LYS A 773 4.82 -24.22 39.87
CA LYS A 773 4.06 -25.19 40.67
C LYS A 773 4.85 -25.75 41.89
N THR A 774 5.95 -25.11 42.28
CA THR A 774 6.70 -25.38 43.50
C THR A 774 6.72 -24.14 44.39
N TYR A 775 6.94 -24.36 45.70
CA TYR A 775 7.08 -23.24 46.63
C TYR A 775 8.28 -22.37 46.30
N GLU A 776 9.41 -23.00 45.97
CA GLU A 776 10.68 -22.33 45.66
C GLU A 776 10.59 -21.44 44.42
N ASP A 777 9.97 -21.96 43.36
CA ASP A 777 9.81 -21.20 42.12
C ASP A 777 8.86 -20.01 42.33
N ALA A 778 7.72 -20.22 43.01
CA ALA A 778 6.77 -19.16 43.28
C ALA A 778 7.38 -18.08 44.19
N ALA A 779 8.07 -18.47 45.26
CA ALA A 779 8.71 -17.54 46.19
C ALA A 779 9.81 -16.71 45.51
N ARG A 780 10.68 -17.36 44.72
CA ARG A 780 11.70 -16.67 43.92
C ARG A 780 11.06 -15.67 42.93
N SER A 781 10.05 -16.10 42.21
CA SER A 781 9.39 -15.25 41.21
C SER A 781 8.69 -14.01 41.79
N ILE A 782 8.22 -14.09 43.02
CA ILE A 782 7.66 -12.92 43.74
C ILE A 782 8.78 -11.88 44.00
N ASP A 783 9.95 -12.35 44.46
CA ASP A 783 11.07 -11.46 44.71
C ASP A 783 11.64 -10.85 43.43
N GLU A 784 11.73 -11.64 42.38
CA GLU A 784 12.10 -11.14 41.04
C GLU A 784 11.12 -10.11 40.50
N THR A 785 9.82 -10.26 40.71
CA THR A 785 8.80 -9.27 40.30
C THR A 785 9.01 -7.93 41.01
N LEU A 786 9.23 -7.98 42.36
CA LEU A 786 9.48 -6.75 43.12
C LEU A 786 10.78 -6.05 42.68
N GLU A 787 11.82 -6.81 42.40
CA GLU A 787 13.09 -6.30 41.88
C GLU A 787 12.90 -5.69 40.48
N LYS A 788 12.26 -6.39 39.53
CA LYS A 788 11.99 -5.90 38.19
C LYS A 788 11.16 -4.61 38.19
N MET A 789 10.17 -4.51 39.06
CA MET A 789 9.30 -3.35 39.17
C MET A 789 9.96 -2.21 40.00
N GLY A 790 11.02 -2.49 40.77
CA GLY A 790 11.65 -1.55 41.69
C GLY A 790 10.68 -1.10 42.79
N LEU A 791 9.84 -2.00 43.30
CA LEU A 791 8.82 -1.74 44.31
C LEU A 791 9.11 -2.52 45.59
N ASP A 792 8.87 -1.91 46.77
CA ASP A 792 9.00 -2.58 48.07
C ASP A 792 7.87 -3.57 48.34
N TYR A 793 6.69 -3.38 47.73
CA TYR A 793 5.53 -4.23 47.89
C TYR A 793 4.60 -4.16 46.68
N LEU A 794 3.79 -5.19 46.46
CA LEU A 794 2.63 -5.19 45.59
C LEU A 794 1.34 -5.12 46.41
N ASP A 795 0.30 -4.45 45.86
CA ASP A 795 -1.01 -4.46 46.51
C ASP A 795 -1.66 -5.85 46.41
N MET A 796 -1.41 -6.56 45.27
CA MET A 796 -1.90 -7.92 45.11
C MET A 796 -0.98 -8.73 44.22
N MET A 797 -0.87 -10.04 44.54
CA MET A 797 -0.29 -11.04 43.66
C MET A 797 -1.20 -12.25 43.58
N ILE A 798 -1.39 -12.78 42.37
CA ILE A 798 -2.32 -13.92 42.16
C ILE A 798 -1.63 -15.05 41.41
N ILE A 799 -2.09 -16.30 41.60
CA ILE A 799 -1.66 -17.44 40.75
C ILE A 799 -2.38 -17.31 39.40
N HIS A 800 -1.64 -17.23 38.28
CA HIS A 800 -2.20 -16.88 36.95
C HIS A 800 -3.14 -17.95 36.36
N SER A 801 -2.93 -19.23 36.67
CA SER A 801 -3.79 -20.33 36.25
C SER A 801 -3.60 -21.55 37.16
N PRO A 802 -4.63 -22.40 37.40
CA PRO A 802 -4.46 -23.65 38.12
C PRO A 802 -3.60 -24.69 37.39
N GLN A 803 -3.53 -24.60 36.07
CA GLN A 803 -2.70 -25.46 35.22
C GLN A 803 -1.68 -24.62 34.43
N PRO A 804 -0.49 -25.15 34.10
CA PRO A 804 0.42 -24.54 33.13
C PRO A 804 -0.30 -24.25 31.80
N TRP A 805 0.06 -23.17 31.09
CA TRP A 805 -0.66 -22.72 29.89
C TRP A 805 -0.71 -23.78 28.78
N VAL A 806 0.35 -24.60 28.66
CA VAL A 806 0.40 -25.69 27.66
C VAL A 806 -0.55 -26.84 27.97
N GLU A 807 -1.08 -26.90 29.18
CA GLU A 807 -1.98 -27.98 29.64
C GLU A 807 -3.38 -27.51 29.99
N VAL A 808 -3.62 -26.21 30.00
CA VAL A 808 -4.93 -25.65 30.35
C VAL A 808 -6.02 -26.33 29.53
N ASN A 809 -6.95 -27.01 30.18
CA ASN A 809 -8.06 -27.76 29.59
C ASN A 809 -7.67 -28.87 28.60
N GLN A 810 -6.41 -29.26 28.55
CA GLN A 810 -5.92 -30.38 27.73
C GLN A 810 -5.51 -31.57 28.57
N SER A 811 -5.30 -31.38 29.89
CA SER A 811 -4.91 -32.37 30.85
C SER A 811 -5.95 -32.45 31.97
N GLU A 812 -6.21 -33.69 32.48
CA GLU A 812 -7.02 -33.90 33.66
C GLU A 812 -6.29 -33.56 34.99
N ASN A 813 -4.97 -33.35 34.89
CA ASN A 813 -4.17 -32.98 36.06
C ASN A 813 -4.49 -31.52 36.47
N ARG A 814 -5.07 -31.32 37.62
CA ARG A 814 -5.40 -30.01 38.18
C ARG A 814 -4.29 -29.39 39.02
N TYR A 815 -3.13 -30.02 39.12
CA TYR A 815 -1.97 -29.53 39.85
C TYR A 815 -2.26 -29.12 41.30
N VAL A 816 -3.12 -29.84 41.97
CA VAL A 816 -3.60 -29.50 43.32
C VAL A 816 -2.46 -29.23 44.31
N GLU A 817 -1.50 -30.16 44.42
CA GLU A 817 -0.35 -29.99 45.33
C GLU A 817 0.58 -28.85 44.89
N GLY A 818 0.76 -28.67 43.58
CA GLY A 818 1.55 -27.54 43.03
C GLY A 818 0.91 -26.19 43.31
N ASN A 819 -0.42 -26.09 43.17
CA ASN A 819 -1.16 -24.86 43.50
C ASN A 819 -1.10 -24.57 45.00
N ARG A 820 -1.19 -25.58 45.86
CA ARG A 820 -1.03 -25.46 47.33
C ARG A 820 0.38 -24.97 47.71
N ALA A 821 1.40 -25.49 47.03
CA ALA A 821 2.79 -25.07 47.22
C ALA A 821 3.01 -23.61 46.80
N ALA A 822 2.56 -23.24 45.62
CA ALA A 822 2.61 -21.82 45.14
C ALA A 822 1.78 -20.90 46.06
N TRP A 823 0.61 -21.35 46.51
CA TRP A 823 -0.22 -20.60 47.46
C TRP A 823 0.47 -20.32 48.76
N LYS A 824 1.17 -21.33 49.30
CA LYS A 824 1.96 -21.19 50.53
C LYS A 824 3.05 -20.10 50.37
N ALA A 825 3.69 -19.98 49.19
CA ALA A 825 4.67 -18.92 48.93
C ALA A 825 4.01 -17.54 48.96
N LEU A 826 2.79 -17.40 48.37
CA LEU A 826 2.00 -16.17 48.44
C LEU A 826 1.63 -15.79 49.86
N GLU A 827 1.18 -16.77 50.68
CA GLU A 827 0.83 -16.56 52.11
C GLU A 827 2.03 -16.06 52.92
N ASP A 828 3.21 -16.65 52.71
CA ASP A 828 4.41 -16.26 53.40
C ASP A 828 4.92 -14.87 52.96
N ALA A 829 4.83 -14.53 51.65
CA ALA A 829 5.09 -13.20 51.15
C ALA A 829 4.08 -12.13 51.67
N TYR A 830 2.80 -12.51 51.79
CA TYR A 830 1.78 -11.66 52.45
C TYR A 830 2.13 -11.40 53.93
N LYS A 831 2.47 -12.45 54.70
CA LYS A 831 2.89 -12.33 56.09
C LYS A 831 4.16 -11.52 56.28
N ALA A 832 5.07 -11.59 55.30
CA ALA A 832 6.29 -10.79 55.25
C ALA A 832 6.06 -9.33 54.85
N GLY A 833 4.84 -8.94 54.44
CA GLY A 833 4.47 -7.60 54.04
C GLY A 833 4.88 -7.23 52.61
N LYS A 834 5.40 -8.17 51.83
CA LYS A 834 5.71 -8.00 50.39
C LYS A 834 4.46 -7.85 49.53
N LEU A 835 3.34 -8.49 49.98
CA LEU A 835 2.05 -8.48 49.34
C LEU A 835 1.01 -7.97 50.31
N LYS A 836 0.06 -7.11 49.88
CA LYS A 836 -1.08 -6.65 50.70
C LYS A 836 -2.36 -7.47 50.51
N ALA A 837 -2.46 -8.16 49.38
CA ALA A 837 -3.50 -9.12 49.07
C ALA A 837 -2.97 -10.27 48.23
N ILE A 838 -3.65 -11.41 48.31
CA ILE A 838 -3.31 -12.61 47.53
C ILE A 838 -4.57 -13.22 46.92
N GLY A 839 -4.42 -13.74 45.70
CA GLY A 839 -5.56 -14.26 44.94
C GLY A 839 -5.19 -15.30 43.90
N ILE A 840 -6.14 -15.62 43.08
CA ILE A 840 -6.06 -16.66 42.06
C ILE A 840 -6.65 -16.16 40.75
N SER A 841 -6.35 -16.85 39.66
CA SER A 841 -6.93 -16.54 38.34
C SER A 841 -7.25 -17.85 37.62
N ASN A 842 -8.39 -17.87 36.91
CA ASN A 842 -8.88 -19.02 36.15
C ASN A 842 -9.19 -20.29 36.98
N PHE A 843 -9.32 -20.18 38.28
CA PHE A 843 -9.67 -21.30 39.15
C PHE A 843 -11.16 -21.61 39.09
N GLN A 844 -11.50 -22.87 38.86
CA GLN A 844 -12.88 -23.35 38.94
C GLN A 844 -13.24 -23.71 40.39
N ILE A 845 -14.53 -23.96 40.68
CA ILE A 845 -15.03 -24.24 42.05
C ILE A 845 -14.22 -25.36 42.72
N GLY A 846 -13.99 -26.47 42.02
CA GLY A 846 -13.21 -27.57 42.58
C GLY A 846 -11.74 -27.24 42.87
N ASP A 847 -11.12 -26.38 42.09
CA ASP A 847 -9.75 -25.89 42.31
C ASP A 847 -9.70 -24.98 43.54
N ILE A 848 -10.70 -24.10 43.70
CA ILE A 848 -10.82 -23.24 44.89
C ILE A 848 -11.03 -24.06 46.15
N GLU A 849 -11.95 -25.01 46.12
CA GLU A 849 -12.25 -25.89 47.26
C GLU A 849 -10.99 -26.66 47.70
N SER A 850 -10.29 -27.27 46.73
CA SER A 850 -9.07 -28.01 47.02
C SER A 850 -7.94 -27.13 47.59
N LEU A 851 -7.86 -25.87 47.17
CA LEU A 851 -6.88 -24.92 47.70
C LEU A 851 -7.24 -24.48 49.13
N ILE A 852 -8.50 -24.16 49.39
CA ILE A 852 -8.99 -23.68 50.68
C ILE A 852 -8.84 -24.73 51.76
N GLU A 853 -8.88 -26.04 51.44
CA GLU A 853 -8.70 -27.11 52.42
C GLU A 853 -7.38 -26.98 53.22
N THR A 854 -6.31 -26.43 52.63
CA THR A 854 -5.02 -26.31 53.27
C THR A 854 -4.55 -24.87 53.48
N ALA A 855 -5.25 -23.90 52.89
CA ALA A 855 -4.90 -22.49 52.97
C ALA A 855 -5.11 -21.92 54.38
N GLU A 856 -4.11 -21.23 54.90
CA GLU A 856 -4.23 -20.43 56.13
C GLU A 856 -4.97 -19.11 55.88
N ILE A 857 -4.78 -18.58 54.66
CA ILE A 857 -5.42 -17.35 54.17
C ILE A 857 -6.22 -17.71 52.92
N LYS A 858 -7.52 -17.45 52.93
CA LYS A 858 -8.37 -17.71 51.77
C LYS A 858 -8.02 -16.77 50.61
N PRO A 859 -8.18 -17.19 49.37
CA PRO A 859 -8.06 -16.27 48.20
C PRO A 859 -9.00 -15.07 48.37
N MET A 860 -8.48 -13.87 48.14
CA MET A 860 -9.24 -12.61 48.24
C MET A 860 -9.91 -12.29 46.94
N VAL A 861 -9.31 -12.74 45.80
CA VAL A 861 -9.77 -12.47 44.42
C VAL A 861 -9.66 -13.74 43.58
N ASN A 862 -10.62 -13.91 42.65
CA ASN A 862 -10.48 -14.82 41.51
C ASN A 862 -10.67 -13.97 40.22
N GLN A 863 -9.60 -13.84 39.43
CA GLN A 863 -9.61 -13.12 38.16
C GLN A 863 -9.98 -14.08 37.02
N ILE A 864 -11.10 -13.86 36.34
CA ILE A 864 -11.66 -14.81 35.37
C ILE A 864 -12.08 -14.14 34.07
N LEU A 865 -12.12 -14.91 32.97
CA LEU A 865 -12.74 -14.48 31.73
C LEU A 865 -14.25 -14.24 31.94
N LEU A 866 -14.70 -13.01 31.83
CA LEU A 866 -16.10 -12.67 32.00
C LEU A 866 -16.54 -11.52 31.08
N HIS A 867 -17.48 -11.83 30.23
CA HIS A 867 -18.13 -10.86 29.33
C HIS A 867 -19.53 -11.33 28.93
N ILE A 868 -20.30 -10.50 28.25
CA ILE A 868 -21.72 -10.72 27.90
C ILE A 868 -21.99 -12.13 27.34
N SER A 869 -21.16 -12.63 26.44
CA SER A 869 -21.39 -13.96 25.85
C SER A 869 -20.68 -15.12 26.57
N ASN A 870 -20.01 -14.85 27.68
CA ASN A 870 -19.30 -15.83 28.49
C ASN A 870 -19.29 -15.40 29.95
N THR A 871 -20.40 -15.61 30.66
CA THR A 871 -20.53 -15.31 32.09
C THR A 871 -20.69 -16.62 32.85
N PRO A 872 -19.66 -17.04 33.62
CA PRO A 872 -19.74 -18.26 34.43
C PRO A 872 -20.50 -17.96 35.73
N PHE A 873 -21.84 -17.89 35.67
CA PHE A 873 -22.70 -17.47 36.78
C PHE A 873 -22.49 -18.29 38.06
N GLU A 874 -22.39 -19.60 37.95
CA GLU A 874 -22.18 -20.47 39.12
C GLU A 874 -20.88 -20.15 39.83
N LEU A 875 -19.77 -19.93 39.07
CA LEU A 875 -18.49 -19.57 39.64
C LEU A 875 -18.52 -18.19 40.30
N VAL A 876 -19.15 -17.21 39.63
CA VAL A 876 -19.31 -15.83 40.18
C VAL A 876 -20.08 -15.88 41.49
N GLU A 877 -21.22 -16.56 41.52
CA GLU A 877 -22.04 -16.72 42.71
C GLU A 877 -21.29 -17.45 43.83
N TYR A 878 -20.56 -18.51 43.48
CA TYR A 878 -19.74 -19.25 44.46
C TYR A 878 -18.66 -18.36 45.07
N CYS A 879 -17.92 -17.59 44.26
CA CYS A 879 -16.90 -16.66 44.75
C CYS A 879 -17.51 -15.61 45.67
N GLN A 880 -18.58 -14.93 45.23
CA GLN A 880 -19.23 -13.90 46.01
C GLN A 880 -19.78 -14.42 47.37
N LYS A 881 -20.41 -15.59 47.39
CA LYS A 881 -20.89 -16.22 48.62
C LYS A 881 -19.77 -16.58 49.61
N ASN A 882 -18.55 -16.88 49.10
CA ASN A 882 -17.40 -17.20 49.92
C ASN A 882 -16.51 -16.00 50.24
N GLY A 883 -16.95 -14.75 49.87
CA GLY A 883 -16.23 -13.52 50.15
C GLY A 883 -14.99 -13.35 49.27
N ILE A 884 -14.93 -14.02 48.12
CA ILE A 884 -13.89 -13.89 47.10
C ILE A 884 -14.37 -12.88 46.06
N ALA A 885 -13.66 -11.77 45.88
CA ALA A 885 -13.98 -10.80 44.85
C ALA A 885 -13.72 -11.41 43.45
N VAL A 886 -14.48 -10.98 42.45
CA VAL A 886 -14.33 -11.43 41.08
C VAL A 886 -13.80 -10.31 40.23
N GLU A 887 -12.68 -10.51 39.57
CA GLU A 887 -12.15 -9.63 38.53
C GLU A 887 -12.49 -10.19 37.14
N ALA A 888 -13.09 -9.36 36.31
CA ALA A 888 -13.53 -9.71 34.96
C ALA A 888 -12.52 -9.22 33.93
N TYR A 889 -11.65 -10.09 33.42
CA TYR A 889 -10.77 -9.71 32.34
C TYR A 889 -11.42 -9.91 30.97
N SER A 890 -10.93 -9.22 29.96
CA SER A 890 -11.45 -9.21 28.57
C SER A 890 -12.97 -8.95 28.49
N PRO A 891 -13.49 -7.87 29.10
CA PRO A 891 -14.93 -7.59 29.13
C PRO A 891 -15.56 -7.41 27.76
N ILE A 892 -14.77 -7.13 26.72
CA ILE A 892 -15.20 -6.99 25.31
C ILE A 892 -14.87 -8.23 24.45
N GLY A 893 -14.45 -9.35 25.05
CA GLY A 893 -14.21 -10.62 24.36
C GLY A 893 -13.24 -10.50 23.17
N HIS A 894 -12.10 -9.80 23.32
CA HIS A 894 -11.13 -9.51 22.24
C HIS A 894 -11.76 -8.84 21.01
N GLY A 895 -12.77 -7.99 21.22
CA GLY A 895 -13.44 -7.27 20.14
C GLY A 895 -14.56 -8.05 19.45
N GLU A 896 -14.72 -9.35 19.69
CA GLU A 896 -15.76 -10.16 19.03
C GLU A 896 -17.19 -9.72 19.41
N ILE A 897 -17.36 -9.12 20.58
CA ILE A 897 -18.64 -8.52 21.00
C ILE A 897 -19.00 -7.30 20.15
N LEU A 898 -18.01 -6.54 19.68
CA LEU A 898 -18.23 -5.37 18.83
C LEU A 898 -18.91 -5.73 17.50
N LYS A 899 -18.72 -6.97 17.04
CA LYS A 899 -19.28 -7.50 15.79
C LYS A 899 -20.74 -7.97 15.93
N GLN A 900 -21.36 -7.85 17.12
CA GLN A 900 -22.71 -8.33 17.38
C GLN A 900 -23.74 -7.19 17.23
N PRO A 901 -24.58 -7.19 16.16
CA PRO A 901 -25.51 -6.07 15.91
C PRO A 901 -26.55 -5.86 17.02
N GLU A 902 -26.91 -6.95 17.73
CA GLU A 902 -27.86 -6.89 18.83
C GLU A 902 -27.30 -6.11 20.03
N ILE A 903 -26.00 -6.29 20.29
CA ILE A 903 -25.30 -5.56 21.36
C ILE A 903 -25.10 -4.10 20.95
N GLY A 904 -24.79 -3.83 19.66
CA GLY A 904 -24.75 -2.47 19.13
C GLY A 904 -26.05 -1.69 19.35
N LYS A 905 -27.19 -2.30 19.00
CA LYS A 905 -28.51 -1.70 19.24
C LYS A 905 -28.82 -1.48 20.73
N MET A 906 -28.34 -2.39 21.59
CA MET A 906 -28.49 -2.23 23.03
C MET A 906 -27.66 -1.04 23.55
N ALA A 907 -26.42 -0.88 23.06
CA ALA A 907 -25.58 0.26 23.41
C ALA A 907 -26.18 1.59 22.92
N GLU A 908 -26.71 1.65 21.70
CA GLU A 908 -27.42 2.80 21.16
C GLU A 908 -28.64 3.19 22.03
N LYS A 909 -29.38 2.23 22.57
CA LYS A 909 -30.53 2.48 23.47
C LYS A 909 -30.11 3.28 24.71
N TYR A 910 -28.90 3.05 25.22
CA TYR A 910 -28.33 3.76 26.36
C TYR A 910 -27.51 4.99 25.98
N GLY A 911 -27.31 5.26 24.69
CA GLY A 911 -26.48 6.36 24.18
C GLY A 911 -25.01 6.21 24.50
N VAL A 912 -24.51 4.96 24.56
CA VAL A 912 -23.13 4.62 24.91
C VAL A 912 -22.48 3.74 23.83
N SER A 913 -21.16 3.61 23.87
CA SER A 913 -20.45 2.67 23.03
C SER A 913 -20.62 1.22 23.49
N VAL A 914 -20.39 0.26 22.60
CA VAL A 914 -20.42 -1.18 22.94
C VAL A 914 -19.42 -1.52 24.06
N PRO A 915 -18.16 -1.03 24.07
CA PRO A 915 -17.26 -1.24 25.20
C PRO A 915 -17.81 -0.75 26.53
N GLN A 916 -18.40 0.46 26.57
CA GLN A 916 -19.01 0.99 27.80
C GLN A 916 -20.13 0.09 28.29
N LEU A 917 -21.00 -0.39 27.39
CA LEU A 917 -22.07 -1.34 27.75
C LEU A 917 -21.50 -2.63 28.35
N CYS A 918 -20.45 -3.20 27.76
CA CYS A 918 -19.79 -4.43 28.22
C CYS A 918 -19.15 -4.24 29.61
N ILE A 919 -18.45 -3.13 29.81
CA ILE A 919 -17.85 -2.81 31.11
C ILE A 919 -18.97 -2.61 32.17
N ARG A 920 -20.00 -1.87 31.83
CA ARG A 920 -21.13 -1.65 32.76
C ARG A 920 -21.83 -2.95 33.11
N TYR A 921 -22.00 -3.86 32.16
CA TYR A 921 -22.55 -5.20 32.40
C TYR A 921 -21.76 -5.95 33.47
N THR A 922 -20.43 -6.01 33.36
CA THR A 922 -19.58 -6.70 34.33
C THR A 922 -19.66 -6.03 35.70
N LEU A 923 -19.66 -4.69 35.78
CA LEU A 923 -19.81 -3.95 37.03
C LEU A 923 -21.15 -4.22 37.69
N GLN A 924 -22.28 -4.32 36.95
CA GLN A 924 -23.59 -4.61 37.50
C GLN A 924 -23.77 -6.07 37.95
N LEU A 925 -22.89 -6.96 37.56
CA LEU A 925 -22.77 -8.30 38.15
C LEU A 925 -22.02 -8.32 39.50
N GLY A 926 -21.58 -7.15 39.98
CA GLY A 926 -20.81 -7.03 41.22
C GLY A 926 -19.37 -7.46 41.09
N THR A 927 -18.80 -7.34 39.88
CA THR A 927 -17.39 -7.70 39.60
C THR A 927 -16.54 -6.45 39.34
N ILE A 928 -15.22 -6.59 39.39
CA ILE A 928 -14.24 -5.57 39.04
C ILE A 928 -13.90 -5.75 37.56
N SER A 929 -14.11 -4.74 36.72
CA SER A 929 -13.85 -4.85 35.27
C SER A 929 -12.42 -4.46 34.93
N LEU A 930 -11.72 -5.28 34.12
CA LEU A 930 -10.35 -5.05 33.68
C LEU A 930 -10.30 -4.88 32.14
N PRO A 931 -10.71 -3.73 31.60
CA PRO A 931 -10.60 -3.46 30.18
C PRO A 931 -9.14 -3.13 29.82
N LYS A 932 -8.59 -3.82 28.85
CA LYS A 932 -7.25 -3.51 28.31
C LYS A 932 -7.38 -2.55 27.12
N THR A 933 -6.61 -1.47 27.15
CA THR A 933 -6.38 -0.60 25.98
C THR A 933 -5.12 0.23 26.19
N ALA A 934 -4.42 0.54 25.11
CA ALA A 934 -3.31 1.49 25.11
C ALA A 934 -3.77 2.90 24.65
N ASN A 935 -4.97 3.03 24.08
CA ASN A 935 -5.49 4.28 23.56
C ASN A 935 -6.11 5.13 24.70
N PRO A 936 -5.60 6.35 24.98
CA PRO A 936 -6.13 7.23 26.03
C PRO A 936 -7.60 7.61 25.86
N ASN A 937 -8.08 7.76 24.63
CA ASN A 937 -9.50 8.05 24.38
C ASN A 937 -10.38 6.85 24.75
N HIS A 938 -9.94 5.63 24.47
CA HIS A 938 -10.63 4.43 24.93
C HIS A 938 -10.55 4.28 26.45
N MET A 939 -9.39 4.60 27.08
CA MET A 939 -9.27 4.58 28.54
C MET A 939 -10.30 5.54 29.15
N LYS A 940 -10.39 6.77 28.62
CA LYS A 940 -11.38 7.76 29.09
C LYS A 940 -12.82 7.26 28.89
N ALA A 941 -13.17 6.80 27.69
CA ALA A 941 -14.49 6.27 27.42
C ALA A 941 -14.84 5.04 28.29
N ASN A 942 -13.86 4.14 28.53
CA ASN A 942 -14.04 2.98 29.40
C ASN A 942 -14.27 3.36 30.88
N ALA A 943 -13.83 4.53 31.32
CA ALA A 943 -14.08 5.06 32.65
C ALA A 943 -15.45 5.77 32.78
N GLU A 944 -16.04 6.20 31.66
CA GLU A 944 -17.35 6.90 31.63
C GLU A 944 -18.50 5.90 31.56
N VAL A 945 -18.74 5.15 32.65
CA VAL A 945 -19.71 4.05 32.73
C VAL A 945 -20.77 4.25 33.84
N ASP A 946 -21.09 5.48 34.19
CA ASP A 946 -22.00 5.84 35.30
C ASP A 946 -23.49 5.72 34.92
N PHE A 947 -23.84 5.05 33.86
CA PHE A 947 -25.22 4.71 33.50
C PHE A 947 -25.63 3.36 34.09
N GLU A 948 -26.93 3.08 34.13
CA GLU A 948 -27.45 1.81 34.62
C GLU A 948 -28.18 1.06 33.50
N ILE A 949 -27.85 -0.22 33.33
CA ILE A 949 -28.57 -1.14 32.44
C ILE A 949 -29.80 -1.64 33.18
N SER A 950 -31.01 -1.55 32.60
CA SER A 950 -32.25 -1.99 33.25
C SER A 950 -32.19 -3.49 33.59
N PRO A 951 -32.96 -3.92 34.61
CA PRO A 951 -33.04 -5.33 34.97
C PRO A 951 -33.47 -6.23 33.80
N GLU A 952 -34.38 -5.75 32.95
CA GLU A 952 -34.86 -6.46 31.77
C GLU A 952 -33.76 -6.63 30.73
N ASP A 953 -32.99 -5.57 30.46
CA ASP A 953 -31.86 -5.63 29.50
C ASP A 953 -30.68 -6.43 30.07
N MET A 954 -30.43 -6.33 31.37
CA MET A 954 -29.45 -7.22 32.03
C MET A 954 -29.79 -8.70 31.84
N GLU A 955 -31.09 -9.06 31.90
CA GLU A 955 -31.51 -10.44 31.69
C GLU A 955 -31.33 -10.87 30.24
N ILE A 956 -31.53 -9.96 29.26
CA ILE A 956 -31.24 -10.21 27.85
C ILE A 956 -29.74 -10.44 27.66
N LEU A 957 -28.88 -9.59 28.24
CA LEU A 957 -27.42 -9.70 28.11
C LEU A 957 -26.88 -10.96 28.79
N LYS A 958 -27.42 -11.35 29.94
CA LYS A 958 -27.04 -12.61 30.64
C LYS A 958 -27.34 -13.84 29.81
N ASN A 959 -28.40 -13.83 29.03
CA ASN A 959 -28.83 -14.93 28.16
C ASN A 959 -28.36 -14.76 26.73
N PHE A 960 -27.43 -13.86 26.46
CA PHE A 960 -26.88 -13.69 25.11
C PHE A 960 -26.15 -14.95 24.63
N LYS A 961 -26.28 -15.24 23.34
CA LYS A 961 -25.64 -16.44 22.72
C LYS A 961 -24.13 -16.46 22.96
N LYS A 962 -23.58 -17.63 23.19
CA LYS A 962 -22.12 -17.81 23.27
C LYS A 962 -21.45 -17.42 21.96
N ILE A 963 -20.33 -16.70 22.04
CA ILE A 963 -19.40 -16.51 20.92
C ILE A 963 -18.47 -17.73 20.91
N GLU A 964 -18.40 -18.45 19.81
CA GLU A 964 -17.60 -19.66 19.65
C GLU A 964 -16.22 -19.41 19.01
N SER A 965 -16.07 -18.29 18.30
CA SER A 965 -14.83 -17.91 17.64
C SER A 965 -14.35 -16.54 18.12
N TYR A 966 -13.13 -16.46 18.53
CA TYR A 966 -12.43 -15.24 18.99
C TYR A 966 -11.31 -14.84 18.02
N GLY A 967 -11.45 -15.14 16.74
CA GLY A 967 -10.44 -14.84 15.72
C GLY A 967 -9.09 -15.48 16.04
N ALA A 968 -8.01 -14.73 15.92
CA ALA A 968 -6.66 -15.21 16.27
C ALA A 968 -6.51 -15.68 17.72
N SER A 969 -7.34 -15.16 18.65
CA SER A 969 -7.33 -15.56 20.07
C SER A 969 -8.03 -16.88 20.35
N SER A 970 -8.68 -17.51 19.35
CA SER A 970 -9.36 -18.81 19.54
C SER A 970 -8.44 -19.96 19.95
N GLY A 971 -7.16 -19.86 19.63
CA GLY A 971 -6.14 -20.84 20.05
C GLY A 971 -5.77 -20.76 21.53
N PHE A 972 -6.06 -19.65 22.19
CA PHE A 972 -5.78 -19.48 23.61
C PHE A 972 -6.81 -20.25 24.43
N PRO A 973 -6.39 -21.13 25.35
CA PRO A 973 -7.29 -22.11 26.00
C PRO A 973 -8.52 -21.52 26.68
N VAL A 974 -8.41 -20.31 27.20
CA VAL A 974 -9.50 -19.59 27.88
C VAL A 974 -10.60 -19.14 26.92
N TYR A 975 -10.25 -18.79 25.67
CA TYR A 975 -11.21 -18.31 24.68
C TYR A 975 -11.90 -19.42 23.89
N GLY A 976 -11.35 -20.61 23.87
CA GLY A 976 -11.93 -21.76 23.18
C GLY A 976 -13.21 -22.32 23.80
N GLY A 977 -13.82 -21.65 24.78
CA GLY A 977 -15.04 -22.09 25.44
C GLY A 977 -14.88 -23.35 26.30
N LYS A 978 -13.65 -23.62 26.72
CA LYS A 978 -13.28 -24.85 27.48
C LYS A 978 -13.02 -24.61 28.97
N LEU A 979 -13.20 -23.39 29.42
CA LEU A 979 -13.21 -23.04 30.85
C LEU A 979 -14.61 -22.79 31.33
#